data_7c779f9f81639d908ffff961e32ae5c6
#
_entry.id   7c779f9f81639d908ffff961e32ae5c6
#
_cell.length_a   1.000
_cell.length_b   1.000
_cell.length_c   1.000
_cell.angle_alpha   90.00
_cell.angle_beta   90.00
_cell.angle_gamma   90.00
#
_symmetry.space_group_name_H-M   'P 1'
#
loop_
_entity.id
_entity.type
_entity.pdbx_description
1 polymer ?
#
loop_
_entity_poly.entity_id
_entity_poly.type
_entity_poly.pdbx_seq_one_letter_code
_entity_poly.pdbx_strand_id
1 'polypeptide(L)'
;MKPIIFTLLLFLSFSFFSQNKFSIQGNITSKSKENIAVGDVLLYENNKIIAYTSLSEGQFSLTPVISNTYLLKIICVGYEDYEKEILLKENLKLEIILNEKAENLDGISIRATKKVLENKGGNIVANVEGTILAKEMSTIELLSKLPNLQISADGEQVSIIGKGSPLIYVDRQRISLEELQTLQVDDIKTIEIINNPSVKYEAEGRAVLLIIKRRNFKEGTQLKLTEKVSSKTFVNNYLGSNLSVKKNNLEWKLNAAYNQLKIWEKNKATYEVTNKNIFSDYEVEAITTRPQYIFGGGLYYSINDTNYISFNSIFRTQNEPFTIDTNTFLEDNGNQQNINTLSNNEGERIFSSSNINYFKAFNAKQNLFLGVQYTNYTRDVDNSIRNTFENATTSDLVTISQDFNVESFVLKGDYSISFEKGNLLEIGFNTARNVSKSLLQINQENSNYKYIEAINALYSQFSGGKEKYHYAFGFRLEDTNIEGGFRGNNTLLVDRNNIYIFPRANINFKFSDERSLNFSFTSSINRPNYSTAVTTTAFINPGLEFQGNINLKPTTINEISSSFQVKDKSISLEYFKSKNPVNYRFFFDETRDISIMSPTNFNEEIGVNLKVSYPFKYKFWTSTNTATFSYSLINDESILKREASPYLYFYTNQQFKINNLSSFNLNGWLLSNRKDGIFNRQEVFTINAVFTTKLFSKLDVTVSANDIFNTMEFRENYVLQNLNVSSLFFTDVNEFAISLRYVFGDIKDSNYKNKSVDDELNRMN
;
A
#
# COMPACT_ATOMS: atom_id res chain seq x y z
N MET A 1 40.16 96.17 -16.15
CA MET A 1 41.11 95.58 -15.19
C MET A 1 40.38 94.78 -14.15
N LYS A 2 40.03 93.59 -14.46
CA LYS A 2 39.56 92.54 -13.54
C LYS A 2 39.50 91.27 -14.41
N PRO A 3 40.52 90.48 -14.50
CA PRO A 3 40.44 89.03 -14.14
C PRO A 3 41.76 88.35 -13.77
N ILE A 4 42.74 89.05 -13.17
CA ILE A 4 44.07 88.43 -12.86
C ILE A 4 44.18 87.99 -11.35
N ILE A 5 43.27 88.41 -10.50
CA ILE A 5 43.29 88.01 -9.05
C ILE A 5 42.58 86.71 -8.77
N PHE A 6 41.75 86.18 -9.67
CA PHE A 6 41.03 84.97 -9.41
C PHE A 6 41.77 83.67 -9.81
N THR A 7 42.89 83.81 -10.58
CA THR A 7 43.69 82.65 -11.01
C THR A 7 44.83 82.30 -10.07
N LEU A 8 45.16 83.16 -9.06
CA LEU A 8 46.25 82.89 -8.09
C LEU A 8 45.76 82.24 -6.80
N LEU A 9 44.45 82.18 -6.54
CA LEU A 9 43.85 81.51 -5.37
C LEU A 9 43.46 80.03 -5.59
N LEU A 10 43.62 79.53 -6.85
CA LEU A 10 43.27 78.12 -7.18
C LEU A 10 44.50 77.19 -7.13
N PHE A 11 45.69 77.68 -6.77
CA PHE A 11 46.93 76.89 -6.77
C PHE A 11 47.50 76.58 -5.38
N LEU A 12 46.72 76.82 -4.29
CA LEU A 12 47.27 76.69 -2.92
C LEU A 12 46.45 75.71 -2.02
N SER A 13 45.78 74.68 -2.56
CA SER A 13 45.08 73.69 -1.78
C SER A 13 45.08 72.25 -2.35
N PHE A 14 46.20 71.76 -2.78
CA PHE A 14 46.43 70.33 -2.94
C PHE A 14 47.65 69.91 -2.11
N SER A 15 47.46 69.87 -0.77
CA SER A 15 48.31 69.04 0.06
C SER A 15 47.84 67.58 -0.12
N PHE A 16 48.46 66.90 -1.06
CA PHE A 16 48.31 65.41 -1.09
C PHE A 16 48.97 64.83 0.13
N PHE A 17 48.14 64.44 1.13
CA PHE A 17 48.55 63.42 2.13
C PHE A 17 48.70 62.11 1.35
N SER A 18 49.92 61.75 0.96
CA SER A 18 50.29 60.40 0.55
C SER A 18 50.18 59.50 1.77
N GLN A 19 49.05 58.85 1.92
CA GLN A 19 48.93 57.78 2.91
C GLN A 19 49.81 56.62 2.45
N ASN A 20 50.78 56.21 3.28
CA ASN A 20 51.58 55.02 3.03
C ASN A 20 50.70 53.77 3.00
N LYS A 21 50.68 53.08 1.86
CA LYS A 21 49.96 51.83 1.68
C LYS A 21 50.92 50.66 1.82
N PHE A 22 50.50 49.63 2.58
CA PHE A 22 51.31 48.46 2.88
C PHE A 22 50.60 47.18 2.39
N SER A 23 51.33 46.09 2.26
CA SER A 23 50.80 44.77 1.92
C SER A 23 50.86 43.83 3.14
N ILE A 24 49.86 42.96 3.23
CA ILE A 24 49.85 41.85 4.14
C ILE A 24 49.88 40.57 3.34
N GLN A 25 50.92 39.78 3.52
CA GLN A 25 51.11 38.51 2.81
C GLN A 25 51.31 37.42 3.86
N GLY A 26 50.89 36.20 3.56
CA GLY A 26 51.13 35.11 4.49
C GLY A 26 50.98 33.74 3.86
N ASN A 27 51.49 32.76 4.57
CA ASN A 27 51.38 31.35 4.29
C ASN A 27 50.62 30.66 5.42
N ILE A 28 49.65 29.83 5.08
CA ILE A 28 48.77 29.14 6.01
C ILE A 28 48.94 27.64 5.88
N THR A 29 49.33 26.99 6.95
CA THR A 29 49.56 25.55 6.98
C THR A 29 48.76 24.88 8.09
N SER A 30 48.54 23.58 7.98
CA SER A 30 48.02 22.71 9.04
C SER A 30 49.13 22.38 10.07
N LYS A 31 48.78 21.75 11.19
CA LYS A 31 49.79 21.19 12.14
C LYS A 31 50.68 20.12 11.51
N SER A 32 50.21 19.45 10.46
CA SER A 32 51.00 18.47 9.68
C SER A 32 51.92 19.12 8.66
N LYS A 33 52.00 20.50 8.62
CA LYS A 33 52.79 21.32 7.68
C LYS A 33 52.33 21.21 6.23
N GLU A 34 51.09 20.78 5.98
CA GLU A 34 50.49 20.82 4.66
C GLU A 34 49.85 22.18 4.40
N ASN A 35 50.01 22.72 3.17
CA ASN A 35 49.39 23.97 2.78
C ASN A 35 47.88 23.83 2.68
N ILE A 36 47.13 24.77 3.26
CA ILE A 36 45.66 24.76 3.22
C ILE A 36 45.21 25.46 1.94
N ALA A 37 44.72 24.65 0.95
CA ALA A 37 44.48 25.12 -0.38
C ALA A 37 43.29 26.08 -0.52
N VAL A 38 42.29 26.02 0.35
CA VAL A 38 41.02 26.75 0.23
C VAL A 38 40.63 27.41 1.54
N GLY A 39 40.37 28.71 1.52
CA GLY A 39 39.90 29.48 2.68
C GLY A 39 39.81 30.97 2.29
N ASP A 40 39.21 31.76 3.15
CA ASP A 40 39.05 33.21 2.99
C ASP A 40 39.83 33.96 4.06
N VAL A 41 40.50 35.02 3.67
CA VAL A 41 41.24 35.94 4.52
C VAL A 41 40.56 37.30 4.49
N LEU A 42 40.06 37.72 5.63
CA LEU A 42 39.27 38.93 5.82
C LEU A 42 39.99 39.91 6.72
N LEU A 43 39.98 41.17 6.35
CA LEU A 43 40.55 42.24 7.15
C LEU A 43 39.47 43.20 7.60
N TYR A 44 39.31 43.36 8.90
CA TYR A 44 38.30 44.21 9.52
C TYR A 44 38.89 45.46 10.14
N GLU A 45 38.16 46.56 9.98
CA GLU A 45 38.33 47.81 10.71
C GLU A 45 36.96 48.21 11.32
N ASN A 46 36.90 48.38 12.65
CA ASN A 46 35.62 48.74 13.32
C ASN A 46 34.41 47.84 12.91
N ASN A 47 34.61 46.55 12.89
CA ASN A 47 33.64 45.55 12.49
C ASN A 47 33.14 45.61 11.01
N LYS A 48 33.84 46.34 10.17
CA LYS A 48 33.59 46.37 8.72
C LYS A 48 34.73 45.70 7.97
N ILE A 49 34.41 44.85 6.99
CA ILE A 49 35.42 44.28 6.07
C ILE A 49 35.91 45.38 5.15
N ILE A 50 37.22 45.64 5.20
CA ILE A 50 37.90 46.65 4.36
C ILE A 50 38.71 46.03 3.23
N ALA A 51 39.13 44.77 3.39
CA ALA A 51 39.82 44.02 2.33
C ALA A 51 39.56 42.53 2.57
N TYR A 52 39.53 41.75 1.49
CA TYR A 52 39.45 40.29 1.54
C TYR A 52 40.21 39.66 0.37
N THR A 53 40.63 38.41 0.54
CA THR A 53 41.23 37.59 -0.50
C THR A 53 40.99 36.10 -0.15
N SER A 54 40.98 35.24 -1.16
CA SER A 54 40.94 33.79 -0.95
C SER A 54 42.36 33.22 -1.01
N LEU A 55 42.55 32.08 -0.37
CA LEU A 55 43.83 31.36 -0.38
C LEU A 55 44.07 30.73 -1.75
N SER A 56 45.32 30.79 -2.20
CA SER A 56 45.83 30.05 -3.34
C SER A 56 47.03 29.22 -2.91
N GLU A 57 46.90 27.89 -2.88
CA GLU A 57 47.95 26.96 -2.43
C GLU A 57 48.54 27.29 -1.04
N GLY A 58 47.71 27.74 -0.11
CA GLY A 58 48.11 28.14 1.23
C GLY A 58 48.62 29.60 1.34
N GLN A 59 48.73 30.34 0.26
CA GLN A 59 49.23 31.69 0.25
C GLN A 59 48.11 32.72 0.09
N PHE A 60 48.28 33.89 0.70
CA PHE A 60 47.41 35.05 0.51
C PHE A 60 48.16 36.34 0.41
N SER A 61 47.53 37.33 -0.24
CA SER A 61 48.07 38.70 -0.36
C SER A 61 46.95 39.73 -0.31
N LEU A 62 46.97 40.64 0.63
CA LEU A 62 46.07 41.78 0.77
C LEU A 62 46.83 43.06 0.46
N THR A 63 46.53 43.70 -0.66
CA THR A 63 47.22 44.95 -1.11
C THR A 63 46.27 45.82 -1.89
N PRO A 64 46.36 47.15 -1.80
CA PRO A 64 47.12 47.97 -0.83
C PRO A 64 46.23 48.33 0.39
N VAL A 65 46.79 48.31 1.61
CA VAL A 65 46.11 48.64 2.87
C VAL A 65 46.80 49.83 3.53
N ILE A 66 46.03 50.75 4.12
CA ILE A 66 46.51 51.93 4.80
C ILE A 66 47.08 51.55 6.18
N SER A 67 48.02 52.32 6.70
CA SER A 67 48.55 52.11 8.06
C SER A 67 47.46 52.31 9.12
N ASN A 68 47.07 51.25 9.81
CA ASN A 68 46.11 51.29 10.95
C ASN A 68 46.17 49.96 11.71
N THR A 69 45.34 49.84 12.78
CA THR A 69 45.11 48.58 13.50
C THR A 69 43.92 47.87 12.87
N TYR A 70 44.11 46.61 12.53
CA TYR A 70 43.12 45.76 11.89
C TYR A 70 42.94 44.44 12.60
N LEU A 71 41.73 43.84 12.53
CA LEU A 71 41.51 42.47 12.91
C LEU A 71 41.61 41.59 11.63
N LEU A 72 42.63 40.76 11.55
CA LEU A 72 42.77 39.72 10.53
C LEU A 72 42.03 38.50 10.95
N LYS A 73 41.07 38.07 10.13
CA LYS A 73 40.31 36.84 10.33
C LYS A 73 40.52 35.89 9.15
N ILE A 74 40.78 34.60 9.44
CA ILE A 74 41.00 33.57 8.45
C ILE A 74 40.02 32.46 8.73
N ILE A 75 39.25 32.06 7.69
CA ILE A 75 38.22 31.04 7.77
C ILE A 75 38.54 29.95 6.73
N CYS A 76 38.83 28.75 7.21
CA CYS A 76 39.10 27.59 6.37
C CYS A 76 38.20 26.41 6.75
N VAL A 77 37.61 25.71 5.79
CA VAL A 77 36.75 24.58 6.05
C VAL A 77 37.54 23.43 6.66
N GLY A 78 37.07 22.95 7.82
CA GLY A 78 37.75 21.90 8.58
C GLY A 78 38.78 22.38 9.58
N TYR A 79 38.94 23.69 9.76
CA TYR A 79 39.88 24.32 10.70
C TYR A 79 39.18 25.30 11.62
N GLU A 80 39.78 25.57 12.79
CA GLU A 80 39.30 26.62 13.70
C GLU A 80 39.56 28.00 13.10
N ASP A 81 38.60 28.93 13.25
CA ASP A 81 38.75 30.31 12.80
C ASP A 81 39.97 30.94 13.50
N TYR A 82 40.84 31.57 12.72
CA TYR A 82 41.99 32.30 13.24
C TYR A 82 41.68 33.81 13.26
N GLU A 83 41.83 34.44 14.41
CA GLU A 83 41.64 35.87 14.60
C GLU A 83 42.87 36.49 15.28
N LYS A 84 43.38 37.58 14.72
CA LYS A 84 44.51 38.32 15.28
C LYS A 84 44.43 39.81 14.96
N GLU A 85 44.60 40.65 16.01
CA GLU A 85 44.81 42.07 15.77
C GLU A 85 46.22 42.33 15.24
N ILE A 86 46.33 43.10 14.19
CA ILE A 86 47.58 43.49 13.54
C ILE A 86 47.68 45.02 13.42
N LEU A 87 48.81 45.57 13.88
CA LEU A 87 49.11 46.95 13.65
C LEU A 87 50.01 47.09 12.42
N LEU A 88 49.44 47.63 11.32
CA LEU A 88 50.11 47.71 10.03
C LEU A 88 50.86 49.03 9.91
N LYS A 89 52.21 48.98 10.05
CA LYS A 89 53.11 50.12 9.88
C LYS A 89 54.14 49.93 8.73
N GLU A 90 54.25 48.67 8.28
CA GLU A 90 55.17 48.25 7.23
C GLU A 90 54.55 47.01 6.49
N ASN A 91 55.18 46.55 5.41
CA ASN A 91 54.76 45.33 4.74
C ASN A 91 54.90 44.12 5.69
N LEU A 92 53.81 43.38 5.93
CA LEU A 92 53.76 42.31 6.89
C LEU A 92 53.74 40.94 6.20
N LYS A 93 54.65 40.04 6.63
CA LYS A 93 54.61 38.61 6.24
C LYS A 93 54.24 37.75 7.44
N LEU A 94 53.27 36.86 7.29
CA LEU A 94 52.74 36.02 8.35
C LEU A 94 52.85 34.54 7.96
N GLU A 95 53.34 33.75 8.92
CA GLU A 95 53.27 32.29 8.88
C GLU A 95 52.21 31.86 9.91
N ILE A 96 51.14 31.23 9.46
CA ILE A 96 49.97 30.91 10.29
C ILE A 96 49.71 29.39 10.25
N ILE A 97 49.61 28.79 11.40
CA ILE A 97 49.27 27.35 11.56
C ILE A 97 47.86 27.27 12.11
N LEU A 98 46.94 26.62 11.37
CA LEU A 98 45.57 26.39 11.83
C LEU A 98 45.45 25.04 12.53
N ASN A 99 44.60 25.02 13.54
CA ASN A 99 44.17 23.77 14.18
C ASN A 99 43.03 23.16 13.41
N GLU A 100 43.05 21.83 13.23
CA GLU A 100 41.93 21.10 12.70
C GLU A 100 40.75 21.18 13.68
N LYS A 101 39.61 21.59 13.20
CA LYS A 101 38.35 21.57 13.92
C LYS A 101 37.67 20.22 13.69
N ALA A 102 37.68 19.35 14.69
CA ALA A 102 36.83 18.17 14.69
C ALA A 102 35.36 18.63 14.83
N GLU A 103 34.74 19.04 13.74
CA GLU A 103 33.29 19.20 13.70
C GLU A 103 32.65 17.80 13.67
N ASN A 104 32.11 17.40 14.80
CA ASN A 104 30.87 16.64 14.75
C ASN A 104 29.84 17.57 14.10
N LEU A 105 29.72 17.51 12.80
CA LEU A 105 28.57 18.03 12.11
C LEU A 105 27.36 17.27 12.64
N ASP A 106 26.68 17.81 13.64
CA ASP A 106 25.26 17.59 13.80
C ASP A 106 24.66 18.07 12.49
N GLY A 107 24.57 17.15 11.54
CA GLY A 107 23.97 17.40 10.26
C GLY A 107 22.59 17.97 10.54
N ILE A 108 22.35 19.24 10.21
CA ILE A 108 21.01 19.75 10.06
C ILE A 108 20.42 18.90 8.92
N SER A 109 19.92 17.72 9.27
CA SER A 109 19.08 16.92 8.43
C SER A 109 17.81 17.74 8.23
N ILE A 110 17.77 18.57 7.20
CA ILE A 110 16.53 19.10 6.66
C ILE A 110 15.80 17.87 6.09
N ARG A 111 15.20 17.09 6.97
CA ARG A 111 14.20 16.10 6.60
C ARG A 111 12.98 16.90 6.19
N ALA A 112 12.87 17.19 4.89
CA ALA A 112 11.58 17.53 4.32
C ALA A 112 10.63 16.44 4.80
N THR A 113 9.62 16.78 5.59
CA THR A 113 8.62 15.83 6.04
C THR A 113 7.95 15.29 4.79
N LYS A 114 8.24 14.03 4.46
CA LYS A 114 7.66 13.34 3.32
C LYS A 114 6.14 13.37 3.48
N LYS A 115 5.42 13.75 2.43
CA LYS A 115 3.95 13.70 2.46
C LYS A 115 3.52 12.26 2.66
N VAL A 116 2.57 12.02 3.56
CA VAL A 116 2.04 10.67 3.79
C VAL A 116 1.33 10.14 2.55
N LEU A 117 0.51 11.01 1.94
CA LEU A 117 -0.26 10.69 0.74
C LEU A 117 0.02 11.75 -0.34
N GLU A 118 0.18 11.30 -1.57
CA GLU A 118 0.37 12.12 -2.76
C GLU A 118 -0.58 11.64 -3.86
N ASN A 119 -1.06 12.58 -4.69
CA ASN A 119 -1.74 12.25 -5.94
C ASN A 119 -0.75 12.37 -7.11
N LYS A 120 -0.64 11.32 -7.92
CA LYS A 120 0.21 11.30 -9.12
C LYS A 120 -0.57 10.74 -10.31
N GLY A 121 -0.92 11.59 -11.27
CA GLY A 121 -1.61 11.16 -12.49
C GLY A 121 -2.95 10.45 -12.26
N GLY A 122 -3.70 10.82 -11.21
CA GLY A 122 -4.95 10.17 -10.82
C GLY A 122 -4.80 8.95 -9.91
N ASN A 123 -3.55 8.54 -9.60
CA ASN A 123 -3.25 7.49 -8.64
C ASN A 123 -2.96 8.08 -7.26
N ILE A 124 -3.21 7.30 -6.20
CA ILE A 124 -2.85 7.67 -4.83
C ILE A 124 -1.56 6.95 -4.48
N VAL A 125 -0.55 7.71 -4.06
CA VAL A 125 0.72 7.17 -3.56
C VAL A 125 0.81 7.42 -2.07
N ALA A 126 0.84 6.34 -1.29
CA ALA A 126 1.08 6.37 0.14
C ALA A 126 2.57 6.12 0.40
N ASN A 127 3.25 7.13 0.92
CA ASN A 127 4.64 7.02 1.34
C ASN A 127 4.69 6.35 2.72
N VAL A 128 5.18 5.12 2.78
CA VAL A 128 5.30 4.38 4.04
C VAL A 128 6.62 4.72 4.72
N GLU A 129 7.72 4.58 3.99
CA GLU A 129 9.05 4.86 4.51
C GLU A 129 9.20 6.31 4.99
N GLY A 130 9.59 6.48 6.26
CA GLY A 130 9.82 7.79 6.86
C GLY A 130 8.54 8.56 7.23
N THR A 131 7.37 7.92 7.22
CA THR A 131 6.09 8.51 7.60
C THR A 131 5.46 7.78 8.80
N ILE A 132 4.31 8.27 9.26
CA ILE A 132 3.52 7.62 10.31
C ILE A 132 3.08 6.21 9.91
N LEU A 133 2.82 5.98 8.62
CA LEU A 133 2.39 4.68 8.11
C LEU A 133 3.41 3.55 8.36
N ALA A 134 4.71 3.88 8.47
CA ALA A 134 5.73 2.90 8.83
C ALA A 134 5.63 2.40 10.29
N LYS A 135 4.72 2.94 11.08
CA LYS A 135 4.50 2.56 12.47
C LYS A 135 3.42 1.49 12.64
N GLU A 136 2.65 1.23 11.58
CA GLU A 136 1.67 0.15 11.59
C GLU A 136 2.37 -1.21 11.74
N MET A 137 1.69 -2.17 12.38
CA MET A 137 2.29 -3.46 12.73
C MET A 137 2.19 -4.46 11.60
N SER A 138 1.04 -4.49 10.95
CA SER A 138 0.78 -5.38 9.82
C SER A 138 0.48 -4.58 8.55
N THR A 139 0.69 -5.21 7.41
CA THR A 139 0.32 -4.62 6.13
C THR A 139 -1.19 -4.41 6.02
N ILE A 140 -2.00 -5.25 6.64
CA ILE A 140 -3.46 -5.10 6.68
C ILE A 140 -3.86 -3.86 7.48
N GLU A 141 -3.28 -3.63 8.66
CA GLU A 141 -3.49 -2.39 9.42
C GLU A 141 -3.07 -1.16 8.63
N LEU A 142 -1.90 -1.23 7.97
CA LEU A 142 -1.42 -0.16 7.10
C LEU A 142 -2.43 0.17 6.00
N LEU A 143 -2.97 -0.85 5.31
CA LEU A 143 -3.96 -0.66 4.25
C LEU A 143 -5.26 -0.05 4.76
N SER A 144 -5.73 -0.42 5.96
CA SER A 144 -6.94 0.14 6.56
C SER A 144 -6.86 1.64 6.84
N LYS A 145 -5.64 2.20 6.88
CA LYS A 145 -5.38 3.65 7.05
C LYS A 145 -5.31 4.41 5.72
N LEU A 146 -5.43 3.72 4.58
CA LEU A 146 -5.35 4.35 3.27
C LEU A 146 -6.74 4.73 2.75
N PRO A 147 -6.85 5.85 2.01
CA PRO A 147 -8.13 6.28 1.46
C PRO A 147 -8.65 5.30 0.40
N ASN A 148 -9.97 5.17 0.33
CA ASN A 148 -10.72 4.32 -0.58
C ASN A 148 -10.49 2.80 -0.41
N LEU A 149 -9.73 2.35 0.57
CA LEU A 149 -9.58 0.94 0.89
C LEU A 149 -10.53 0.56 2.03
N GLN A 150 -11.22 -0.54 1.87
CA GLN A 150 -11.97 -1.24 2.90
C GLN A 150 -11.34 -2.61 3.13
N ILE A 151 -11.15 -2.94 4.38
CA ILE A 151 -10.65 -4.23 4.83
C ILE A 151 -11.77 -4.87 5.66
N SER A 152 -12.04 -6.15 5.43
CA SER A 152 -12.97 -6.92 6.28
C SER A 152 -12.43 -7.05 7.72
N ALA A 153 -13.31 -7.28 8.67
CA ALA A 153 -12.95 -7.36 10.10
C ALA A 153 -11.94 -8.49 10.38
N ASP A 154 -12.05 -9.59 9.66
CA ASP A 154 -11.12 -10.73 9.71
C ASP A 154 -9.79 -10.50 8.95
N GLY A 155 -9.68 -9.39 8.19
CA GLY A 155 -8.53 -9.07 7.36
C GLY A 155 -8.39 -9.94 6.11
N GLU A 156 -9.42 -10.70 5.76
CA GLU A 156 -9.37 -11.66 4.63
C GLU A 156 -9.87 -11.08 3.31
N GLN A 157 -10.37 -9.84 3.30
CA GLN A 157 -10.82 -9.16 2.09
C GLN A 157 -10.30 -7.73 2.03
N VAL A 158 -9.87 -7.33 0.85
CA VAL A 158 -9.47 -5.95 0.52
C VAL A 158 -10.29 -5.49 -0.67
N SER A 159 -10.94 -4.36 -0.54
CA SER A 159 -11.70 -3.76 -1.63
C SER A 159 -11.40 -2.26 -1.78
N ILE A 160 -11.55 -1.76 -2.99
CA ILE A 160 -11.49 -0.32 -3.31
C ILE A 160 -12.92 0.16 -3.53
N ILE A 161 -13.30 1.23 -2.83
CA ILE A 161 -14.63 1.84 -2.94
C ILE A 161 -14.94 2.18 -4.40
N GLY A 162 -16.05 1.64 -4.90
CA GLY A 162 -16.52 1.81 -6.27
C GLY A 162 -15.79 0.96 -7.33
N LYS A 163 -14.78 0.16 -6.94
CA LYS A 163 -14.01 -0.66 -7.88
C LYS A 163 -13.94 -2.16 -7.56
N GLY A 164 -14.25 -2.55 -6.33
CA GLY A 164 -14.15 -3.95 -5.86
C GLY A 164 -12.72 -4.34 -5.47
N SER A 165 -12.42 -5.63 -5.49
CA SER A 165 -11.12 -6.16 -5.08
C SER A 165 -10.00 -5.76 -6.05
N PRO A 166 -8.89 -5.14 -5.57
CA PRO A 166 -7.75 -4.81 -6.41
C PRO A 166 -6.85 -6.03 -6.65
N LEU A 167 -6.11 -6.02 -7.75
CA LEU A 167 -4.93 -6.85 -7.87
C LEU A 167 -3.81 -6.34 -6.98
N ILE A 168 -3.12 -7.22 -6.30
CA ILE A 168 -2.02 -6.87 -5.40
C ILE A 168 -0.70 -7.26 -6.05
N TYR A 169 0.20 -6.29 -6.16
CA TYR A 169 1.55 -6.48 -6.69
C TYR A 169 2.58 -6.02 -5.67
N VAL A 170 3.63 -6.80 -5.52
CA VAL A 170 4.86 -6.38 -4.83
C VAL A 170 5.96 -6.26 -5.88
N ASP A 171 6.47 -5.04 -6.06
CA ASP A 171 7.36 -4.67 -7.15
C ASP A 171 6.76 -5.04 -8.52
N ARG A 172 7.18 -6.13 -9.14
CA ARG A 172 6.69 -6.59 -10.44
C ARG A 172 5.89 -7.89 -10.38
N GLN A 173 5.74 -8.47 -9.20
CA GLN A 173 5.15 -9.78 -8.98
C GLN A 173 3.76 -9.66 -8.40
N ARG A 174 2.77 -10.36 -8.99
CA ARG A 174 1.45 -10.52 -8.37
C ARG A 174 1.58 -11.38 -7.12
N ILE A 175 0.88 -11.00 -6.07
CA ILE A 175 0.78 -11.76 -4.83
C ILE A 175 -0.68 -11.97 -4.43
N SER A 176 -0.94 -12.97 -3.62
CA SER A 176 -2.24 -13.17 -2.97
C SER A 176 -2.40 -12.30 -1.72
N LEU A 177 -3.62 -12.23 -1.20
CA LEU A 177 -3.89 -11.54 0.05
C LEU A 177 -3.20 -12.23 1.25
N GLU A 178 -3.13 -13.55 1.23
CA GLU A 178 -2.42 -14.34 2.23
C GLU A 178 -0.92 -14.02 2.24
N GLU A 179 -0.33 -13.85 1.06
CA GLU A 179 1.07 -13.42 0.94
C GLU A 179 1.25 -11.99 1.45
N LEU A 180 0.29 -11.09 1.14
CA LEU A 180 0.30 -9.72 1.63
C LEU A 180 0.27 -9.64 3.17
N GLN A 181 -0.50 -10.48 3.83
CA GLN A 181 -0.59 -10.54 5.29
C GLN A 181 0.76 -10.90 5.94
N THR A 182 1.65 -11.57 5.21
CA THR A 182 2.99 -11.94 5.69
C THR A 182 4.04 -10.87 5.44
N LEU A 183 3.74 -9.87 4.59
CA LEU A 183 4.68 -8.81 4.25
C LEU A 183 4.85 -7.84 5.43
N GLN A 184 6.09 -7.61 5.82
CA GLN A 184 6.41 -6.69 6.91
C GLN A 184 6.31 -5.23 6.44
N VAL A 185 5.65 -4.38 7.22
CA VAL A 185 5.53 -2.94 6.94
C VAL A 185 6.90 -2.28 6.77
N ASP A 186 7.89 -2.73 7.50
CA ASP A 186 9.27 -2.24 7.41
C ASP A 186 9.94 -2.48 6.06
N ASP A 187 9.47 -3.45 5.29
CA ASP A 187 9.97 -3.72 3.95
C ASP A 187 9.30 -2.85 2.89
N ILE A 188 8.27 -2.09 3.25
CA ILE A 188 7.50 -1.27 2.31
C ILE A 188 8.09 0.14 2.22
N LYS A 189 8.36 0.60 1.00
CA LYS A 189 8.74 1.98 0.68
C LYS A 189 7.50 2.84 0.42
N THR A 190 6.66 2.38 -0.53
CA THR A 190 5.43 3.05 -0.94
C THR A 190 4.34 2.04 -1.27
N ILE A 191 3.09 2.47 -1.16
CA ILE A 191 1.93 1.76 -1.68
C ILE A 191 1.23 2.69 -2.66
N GLU A 192 0.98 2.22 -3.88
CA GLU A 192 0.28 2.97 -4.91
C GLU A 192 -1.07 2.32 -5.21
N ILE A 193 -2.13 3.10 -5.14
CA ILE A 193 -3.47 2.71 -5.60
C ILE A 193 -3.59 3.20 -7.04
N ILE A 194 -3.35 2.29 -7.99
CA ILE A 194 -3.38 2.57 -9.43
C ILE A 194 -4.79 2.35 -9.93
N ASN A 195 -5.49 3.45 -10.21
CA ASN A 195 -6.88 3.41 -10.67
C ASN A 195 -7.02 2.97 -12.14
N ASN A 196 -6.00 3.22 -12.96
CA ASN A 196 -5.98 2.87 -14.39
C ASN A 196 -4.68 2.12 -14.70
N PRO A 197 -4.61 0.82 -14.38
CA PRO A 197 -3.38 0.06 -14.53
C PRO A 197 -3.01 -0.17 -16.00
N SER A 198 -1.70 -0.22 -16.30
CA SER A 198 -1.18 -0.54 -17.63
C SER A 198 -1.42 -2.02 -17.99
N VAL A 199 -1.26 -2.38 -19.28
CA VAL A 199 -1.49 -3.76 -19.78
C VAL A 199 -0.48 -4.78 -19.24
N LYS A 200 0.64 -4.36 -18.67
CA LYS A 200 1.63 -5.24 -18.02
C LYS A 200 1.10 -5.90 -16.74
N TYR A 201 0.10 -5.27 -16.11
CA TYR A 201 -0.65 -5.91 -15.04
C TYR A 201 -1.70 -6.85 -15.64
N GLU A 202 -2.08 -7.85 -14.90
CA GLU A 202 -3.15 -8.76 -15.35
C GLU A 202 -4.43 -8.00 -15.63
N ALA A 203 -5.29 -8.57 -16.47
CA ALA A 203 -6.57 -7.94 -16.83
C ALA A 203 -7.58 -8.00 -15.67
N GLU A 204 -7.31 -8.83 -14.67
CA GLU A 204 -8.18 -9.00 -13.50
C GLU A 204 -8.26 -7.74 -12.65
N GLY A 205 -9.46 -7.40 -12.19
CA GLY A 205 -9.70 -6.23 -11.34
C GLY A 205 -9.67 -4.88 -12.06
N ARG A 206 -10.29 -3.89 -11.45
CA ARG A 206 -10.40 -2.51 -11.97
C ARG A 206 -9.29 -1.59 -11.47
N ALA A 207 -8.48 -2.05 -10.53
CA ALA A 207 -7.38 -1.29 -9.95
C ALA A 207 -6.26 -2.22 -9.50
N VAL A 208 -5.07 -1.65 -9.33
CA VAL A 208 -3.90 -2.34 -8.80
C VAL A 208 -3.45 -1.67 -7.51
N LEU A 209 -3.18 -2.46 -6.50
CA LEU A 209 -2.47 -2.07 -5.29
C LEU A 209 -1.00 -2.46 -5.47
N LEU A 210 -0.16 -1.51 -5.86
CA LEU A 210 1.26 -1.74 -6.08
C LEU A 210 2.04 -1.40 -4.82
N ILE A 211 2.72 -2.38 -4.26
CA ILE A 211 3.61 -2.24 -3.11
C ILE A 211 5.04 -2.28 -3.60
N ILE A 212 5.77 -1.21 -3.35
CA ILE A 212 7.19 -1.10 -3.69
C ILE A 212 8.00 -1.35 -2.43
N LYS A 213 8.87 -2.36 -2.49
CA LYS A 213 9.76 -2.72 -1.38
C LYS A 213 10.89 -1.70 -1.22
N ARG A 214 11.30 -1.53 0.03
CA ARG A 214 12.51 -0.80 0.38
C ARG A 214 13.73 -1.61 -0.03
N ARG A 215 14.69 -0.96 -0.65
CA ARG A 215 16.02 -1.52 -0.94
C ARG A 215 17.05 -0.85 -0.06
N ASN A 216 17.91 -1.65 0.57
CA ASN A 216 19.05 -1.12 1.34
C ASN A 216 20.22 -0.96 0.38
N PHE A 217 20.62 0.28 0.13
CA PHE A 217 21.80 0.60 -0.69
C PHE A 217 23.09 0.64 0.13
N LYS A 218 22.99 0.58 1.45
CA LYS A 218 24.09 0.74 2.41
C LYS A 218 24.49 -0.61 2.97
N GLU A 219 25.77 -0.84 3.13
CA GLU A 219 26.29 -2.05 3.79
C GLU A 219 26.02 -1.99 5.29
N GLY A 220 25.77 -3.15 5.89
CA GLY A 220 25.53 -3.26 7.31
C GLY A 220 24.57 -4.36 7.69
N THR A 221 24.37 -4.49 8.98
CA THR A 221 23.42 -5.42 9.61
C THR A 221 22.44 -4.64 10.45
N GLN A 222 21.15 -4.91 10.26
CA GLN A 222 20.08 -4.32 11.07
C GLN A 222 19.11 -5.40 11.53
N LEU A 223 18.86 -5.46 12.82
CA LEU A 223 17.81 -6.29 13.43
C LEU A 223 16.75 -5.34 14.00
N LYS A 224 15.50 -5.58 13.64
CA LYS A 224 14.33 -4.89 14.22
C LYS A 224 13.50 -5.90 14.99
N LEU A 225 13.13 -5.52 16.19
CA LEU A 225 12.19 -6.25 17.03
C LEU A 225 10.95 -5.39 17.22
N THR A 226 9.79 -6.02 17.12
CA THR A 226 8.49 -5.35 17.21
C THR A 226 7.59 -6.17 18.14
N GLU A 227 6.96 -5.51 19.08
CA GLU A 227 5.95 -6.07 19.98
C GLU A 227 4.72 -5.19 19.94
N LYS A 228 3.52 -5.77 19.76
CA LYS A 228 2.23 -5.09 19.89
C LYS A 228 1.34 -5.91 20.82
N VAL A 229 0.80 -5.25 21.82
CA VAL A 229 -0.30 -5.78 22.63
C VAL A 229 -1.53 -4.93 22.36
N SER A 230 -2.65 -5.56 22.06
CA SER A 230 -3.91 -4.86 21.85
C SER A 230 -5.06 -5.51 22.64
N SER A 231 -5.99 -4.67 23.03
CA SER A 231 -7.24 -5.04 23.70
C SER A 231 -8.39 -4.66 22.78
N LYS A 232 -9.11 -5.67 22.36
CA LYS A 232 -10.44 -5.62 21.74
C LYS A 232 -11.42 -6.27 22.72
N THR A 233 -12.39 -7.04 22.26
CA THR A 233 -13.14 -7.97 23.14
C THR A 233 -12.18 -8.94 23.83
N PHE A 234 -11.14 -9.36 23.13
CA PHE A 234 -10.05 -10.17 23.68
C PHE A 234 -8.69 -9.47 23.52
N VAL A 235 -7.73 -9.91 24.34
CA VAL A 235 -6.33 -9.46 24.22
C VAL A 235 -5.67 -10.21 23.07
N ASN A 236 -5.01 -9.45 22.20
CA ASN A 236 -4.24 -9.93 21.07
C ASN A 236 -2.78 -9.50 21.19
N ASN A 237 -1.87 -10.30 20.63
CA ASN A 237 -0.43 -10.07 20.71
C ASN A 237 0.24 -10.34 19.37
N TYR A 238 1.19 -9.48 19.01
CA TYR A 238 2.06 -9.66 17.84
C TYR A 238 3.52 -9.46 18.25
N LEU A 239 4.36 -10.46 17.99
CA LEU A 239 5.81 -10.40 18.16
C LEU A 239 6.48 -10.63 16.82
N GLY A 240 7.30 -9.70 16.35
CA GLY A 240 7.98 -9.77 15.06
C GLY A 240 9.47 -9.47 15.14
N SER A 241 10.25 -10.13 14.30
CA SER A 241 11.67 -9.86 14.09
C SER A 241 11.99 -9.76 12.60
N ASN A 242 12.85 -8.81 12.24
CA ASN A 242 13.31 -8.63 10.87
C ASN A 242 14.82 -8.38 10.88
N LEU A 243 15.57 -9.31 10.33
CA LEU A 243 17.02 -9.23 10.16
C LEU A 243 17.35 -8.94 8.70
N SER A 244 18.07 -7.85 8.45
CA SER A 244 18.54 -7.46 7.11
C SER A 244 20.05 -7.30 7.13
N VAL A 245 20.73 -7.96 6.21
CA VAL A 245 22.19 -7.89 6.07
C VAL A 245 22.53 -7.59 4.62
N LYS A 246 23.35 -6.57 4.41
CA LYS A 246 23.92 -6.25 3.11
C LYS A 246 25.44 -6.21 3.19
N LYS A 247 26.08 -7.00 2.35
CA LYS A 247 27.54 -7.02 2.18
C LYS A 247 27.88 -7.12 0.70
N ASN A 248 28.60 -6.15 0.18
CA ASN A 248 28.90 -6.03 -1.24
C ASN A 248 27.62 -6.15 -2.11
N ASN A 249 27.63 -7.05 -3.07
CA ASN A 249 26.53 -7.28 -4.02
C ASN A 249 25.40 -8.15 -3.47
N LEU A 250 25.53 -8.69 -2.25
CA LEU A 250 24.55 -9.60 -1.66
C LEU A 250 23.78 -8.88 -0.54
N GLU A 251 22.48 -8.88 -0.65
CA GLU A 251 21.54 -8.53 0.42
C GLU A 251 20.69 -9.76 0.74
N TRP A 252 20.54 -10.07 2.02
CA TRP A 252 19.61 -11.08 2.48
C TRP A 252 18.80 -10.58 3.67
N LYS A 253 17.59 -11.08 3.74
CA LYS A 253 16.62 -10.73 4.78
C LYS A 253 16.01 -11.99 5.34
N LEU A 254 15.79 -12.02 6.65
CA LEU A 254 15.02 -13.04 7.34
C LEU A 254 14.02 -12.36 8.23
N ASN A 255 12.79 -12.82 8.21
CA ASN A 255 11.73 -12.36 9.08
C ASN A 255 11.04 -13.56 9.73
N ALA A 256 10.69 -13.39 10.99
CA ALA A 256 9.90 -14.31 11.75
C ALA A 256 8.90 -13.51 12.59
N ALA A 257 7.65 -13.97 12.64
CA ALA A 257 6.63 -13.36 13.47
C ALA A 257 5.69 -14.42 14.07
N TYR A 258 5.23 -14.12 15.26
CA TYR A 258 4.12 -14.78 15.93
C TYR A 258 2.98 -13.76 16.07
N ASN A 259 1.79 -14.11 15.62
CA ASN A 259 0.61 -13.27 15.70
C ASN A 259 -0.53 -14.07 16.33
N GLN A 260 -0.88 -13.74 17.55
CA GLN A 260 -2.02 -14.35 18.23
C GLN A 260 -3.24 -13.46 18.06
N LEU A 261 -4.17 -13.91 17.22
CA LEU A 261 -5.45 -13.26 17.01
C LEU A 261 -6.54 -14.05 17.71
N LYS A 262 -7.37 -13.37 18.51
CA LYS A 262 -8.64 -13.89 19.00
C LYS A 262 -9.72 -12.91 18.58
N ILE A 263 -10.63 -13.36 17.73
CA ILE A 263 -11.63 -12.56 17.04
C ILE A 263 -13.00 -12.94 17.59
N TRP A 264 -13.83 -11.95 17.88
CA TRP A 264 -15.23 -12.10 18.22
C TRP A 264 -16.08 -11.45 17.12
N GLU A 265 -17.13 -12.15 16.71
CA GLU A 265 -18.08 -11.67 15.71
C GLU A 265 -19.49 -12.01 16.19
N LYS A 266 -20.43 -11.10 15.94
CA LYS A 266 -21.84 -11.29 16.26
C LYS A 266 -22.69 -10.85 15.08
N ASN A 267 -23.68 -11.68 14.74
CA ASN A 267 -24.62 -11.40 13.69
C ASN A 267 -26.04 -11.66 14.21
N LYS A 268 -26.97 -10.73 13.90
CA LYS A 268 -28.41 -10.91 14.09
C LYS A 268 -29.06 -10.78 12.72
N ALA A 269 -29.92 -11.74 12.38
CA ALA A 269 -30.62 -11.64 11.12
C ALA A 269 -32.01 -12.26 11.19
N THR A 270 -32.91 -11.65 10.42
CA THR A 270 -34.22 -12.21 10.13
C THR A 270 -34.34 -12.51 8.66
N TYR A 271 -34.94 -13.64 8.31
CA TYR A 271 -35.39 -13.90 6.96
C TYR A 271 -36.84 -14.39 6.94
N GLU A 272 -37.56 -13.99 5.89
CA GLU A 272 -38.93 -14.35 5.65
C GLU A 272 -39.09 -14.83 4.21
N VAL A 273 -39.63 -16.04 4.04
CA VAL A 273 -40.00 -16.59 2.73
C VAL A 273 -41.53 -16.49 2.58
N THR A 274 -42.00 -15.36 2.00
CA THR A 274 -43.42 -14.96 2.05
C THR A 274 -44.38 -15.94 1.39
N ASN A 275 -43.95 -16.63 0.32
CA ASN A 275 -44.79 -17.60 -0.40
C ASN A 275 -44.81 -18.99 0.27
N LYS A 276 -44.03 -19.22 1.32
CA LYS A 276 -43.94 -20.47 2.08
C LYS A 276 -44.38 -20.29 3.55
N ASN A 277 -44.72 -19.07 3.98
CA ASN A 277 -44.99 -18.73 5.39
C ASN A 277 -43.87 -19.19 6.35
N ILE A 278 -42.62 -19.05 5.93
CA ILE A 278 -41.45 -19.34 6.75
C ILE A 278 -40.87 -18.00 7.26
N PHE A 279 -40.71 -17.93 8.57
CA PHE A 279 -40.02 -16.82 9.21
C PHE A 279 -38.93 -17.36 10.13
N SER A 280 -37.74 -16.74 10.10
CA SER A 280 -36.66 -17.11 11.02
C SER A 280 -36.01 -15.84 11.58
N ASP A 281 -35.80 -15.83 12.89
CA ASP A 281 -34.99 -14.84 13.61
C ASP A 281 -33.81 -15.57 14.26
N TYR A 282 -32.58 -15.18 13.95
CA TYR A 282 -31.43 -15.86 14.53
C TYR A 282 -30.33 -14.91 14.95
N GLU A 283 -29.63 -15.27 16.01
CA GLU A 283 -28.45 -14.61 16.52
C GLU A 283 -27.27 -15.59 16.48
N VAL A 284 -26.18 -15.19 15.87
CA VAL A 284 -24.93 -15.95 15.76
C VAL A 284 -23.86 -15.24 16.56
N GLU A 285 -23.14 -15.96 17.40
CA GLU A 285 -21.92 -15.53 18.04
C GLU A 285 -20.77 -16.46 17.66
N ALA A 286 -19.69 -15.89 17.11
CA ALA A 286 -18.53 -16.65 16.68
C ALA A 286 -17.27 -16.17 17.40
N ILE A 287 -16.48 -17.12 17.92
CA ILE A 287 -15.19 -16.86 18.54
C ILE A 287 -14.15 -17.69 17.81
N THR A 288 -13.19 -17.02 17.20
CA THR A 288 -12.09 -17.64 16.45
C THR A 288 -10.76 -17.34 17.13
N THR A 289 -9.95 -18.35 17.35
CA THR A 289 -8.57 -18.20 17.86
C THR A 289 -7.58 -18.59 16.76
N ARG A 290 -6.68 -17.67 16.37
CA ARG A 290 -5.74 -17.85 15.26
C ARG A 290 -4.30 -17.57 15.68
N PRO A 291 -3.58 -18.51 16.33
CA PRO A 291 -2.13 -18.39 16.47
C PRO A 291 -1.48 -18.62 15.11
N GLN A 292 -0.78 -17.59 14.62
CA GLN A 292 -0.10 -17.60 13.32
C GLN A 292 1.41 -17.57 13.51
N TYR A 293 2.11 -18.45 12.82
CA TYR A 293 3.56 -18.48 12.72
C TYR A 293 3.97 -18.12 11.29
N ILE A 294 4.71 -17.03 11.16
CA ILE A 294 5.10 -16.46 9.87
C ILE A 294 6.61 -16.48 9.76
N PHE A 295 7.14 -17.08 8.70
CA PHE A 295 8.56 -17.10 8.38
C PHE A 295 8.75 -16.61 6.95
N GLY A 296 9.73 -15.77 6.74
CA GLY A 296 10.03 -15.29 5.41
C GLY A 296 11.52 -15.02 5.24
N GLY A 297 11.95 -14.99 4.00
CA GLY A 297 13.31 -14.64 3.68
C GLY A 297 13.46 -14.26 2.22
N GLY A 298 14.53 -13.53 1.94
CA GLY A 298 14.87 -13.14 0.59
C GLY A 298 16.36 -12.99 0.39
N LEU A 299 16.79 -13.29 -0.82
CA LEU A 299 18.14 -13.05 -1.31
C LEU A 299 18.06 -12.12 -2.50
N TYR A 300 18.87 -11.08 -2.52
CA TYR A 300 19.03 -10.17 -3.65
C TYR A 300 20.51 -10.08 -3.99
N TYR A 301 20.89 -10.53 -5.18
CA TYR A 301 22.25 -10.50 -5.66
C TYR A 301 22.35 -9.54 -6.86
N SER A 302 23.06 -8.43 -6.67
CA SER A 302 23.41 -7.51 -7.76
C SER A 302 24.55 -8.09 -8.57
N ILE A 303 24.27 -8.51 -9.81
CA ILE A 303 25.30 -8.98 -10.74
C ILE A 303 26.22 -7.81 -11.10
N ASN A 304 25.62 -6.65 -11.31
CA ASN A 304 26.24 -5.35 -11.48
C ASN A 304 25.23 -4.24 -11.09
N ASP A 305 25.52 -2.97 -11.37
CA ASP A 305 24.68 -1.82 -10.98
C ASP A 305 23.25 -1.88 -11.54
N THR A 306 23.02 -2.59 -12.63
CA THR A 306 21.72 -2.65 -13.31
C THR A 306 21.07 -4.03 -13.32
N ASN A 307 21.86 -5.10 -13.19
CA ASN A 307 21.37 -6.48 -13.35
C ASN A 307 21.32 -7.19 -12.00
N TYR A 308 20.26 -7.94 -11.77
CA TYR A 308 20.11 -8.67 -10.52
C TYR A 308 19.37 -10.00 -10.67
N ILE A 309 19.58 -10.88 -9.71
CA ILE A 309 18.75 -12.04 -9.41
C ILE A 309 18.21 -11.85 -8.00
N SER A 310 16.94 -12.18 -7.78
CA SER A 310 16.35 -12.22 -6.46
C SER A 310 15.57 -13.52 -6.25
N PHE A 311 15.62 -14.02 -5.03
CA PHE A 311 14.80 -15.11 -4.53
C PHE A 311 14.07 -14.63 -3.29
N ASN A 312 12.76 -14.91 -3.18
CA ASN A 312 11.99 -14.68 -1.98
C ASN A 312 11.16 -15.93 -1.68
N SER A 313 11.03 -16.24 -0.41
CA SER A 313 10.18 -17.33 0.07
C SER A 313 9.48 -16.92 1.35
N ILE A 314 8.22 -17.28 1.46
CA ILE A 314 7.36 -17.01 2.61
C ILE A 314 6.63 -18.29 2.96
N PHE A 315 6.53 -18.56 4.26
CA PHE A 315 5.79 -19.66 4.84
C PHE A 315 4.95 -19.14 6.02
N ARG A 316 3.68 -19.51 6.06
CA ARG A 316 2.78 -19.24 7.19
C ARG A 316 2.02 -20.51 7.53
N THR A 317 1.96 -20.84 8.81
CA THR A 317 1.05 -21.84 9.35
C THR A 317 0.23 -21.24 10.48
N GLN A 318 -1.01 -21.64 10.58
CA GLN A 318 -1.92 -21.24 11.66
C GLN A 318 -2.90 -22.34 11.97
N ASN A 319 -3.13 -22.55 13.25
CA ASN A 319 -4.30 -23.29 13.73
C ASN A 319 -5.46 -22.33 13.88
N GLU A 320 -6.66 -22.77 13.58
CA GLU A 320 -7.86 -21.92 13.56
C GLU A 320 -9.05 -22.62 14.21
N PRO A 321 -8.98 -22.96 15.52
CA PRO A 321 -10.16 -23.43 16.23
C PRO A 321 -11.17 -22.28 16.35
N PHE A 322 -12.42 -22.56 16.01
CA PHE A 322 -13.50 -21.59 16.17
C PHE A 322 -14.80 -22.26 16.62
N THR A 323 -15.56 -21.52 17.41
CA THR A 323 -16.88 -21.95 17.90
C THR A 323 -17.92 -20.97 17.39
N ILE A 324 -19.01 -21.51 16.86
CA ILE A 324 -20.18 -20.73 16.45
C ILE A 324 -21.36 -21.21 17.27
N ASP A 325 -22.01 -20.30 18.00
CA ASP A 325 -23.24 -20.52 18.72
C ASP A 325 -24.35 -19.74 18.03
N THR A 326 -25.38 -20.45 17.57
CA THR A 326 -26.51 -19.86 16.84
C THR A 326 -27.81 -20.17 17.58
N ASN A 327 -28.51 -19.13 17.98
CA ASN A 327 -29.86 -19.24 18.55
C ASN A 327 -30.87 -18.83 17.48
N THR A 328 -31.72 -19.76 17.09
CA THR A 328 -32.71 -19.58 16.01
C THR A 328 -34.11 -19.76 16.53
N PHE A 329 -34.98 -18.76 16.29
CA PHE A 329 -36.43 -18.94 16.32
C PHE A 329 -36.88 -19.20 14.87
N LEU A 330 -37.55 -20.29 14.62
CA LEU A 330 -38.08 -20.69 13.33
C LEU A 330 -39.59 -20.86 13.42
N GLU A 331 -40.34 -20.19 12.56
CA GLU A 331 -41.78 -20.42 12.34
C GLU A 331 -41.97 -20.91 10.90
N ASP A 332 -42.54 -22.12 10.78
CA ASP A 332 -42.86 -22.73 9.49
C ASP A 332 -44.33 -23.14 9.48
N ASN A 333 -45.14 -22.49 8.61
CA ASN A 333 -46.59 -22.72 8.49
C ASN A 333 -47.32 -22.72 9.85
N GLY A 334 -46.91 -21.81 10.77
CA GLY A 334 -47.46 -21.70 12.13
C GLY A 334 -46.89 -22.66 13.17
N ASN A 335 -45.99 -23.57 12.80
CA ASN A 335 -45.21 -24.37 13.73
C ASN A 335 -43.99 -23.56 14.19
N GLN A 336 -43.86 -23.37 15.51
CA GLN A 336 -42.79 -22.60 16.10
C GLN A 336 -41.78 -23.51 16.79
N GLN A 337 -40.48 -23.25 16.55
CA GLN A 337 -39.38 -23.99 17.15
C GLN A 337 -38.25 -23.02 17.55
N ASN A 338 -37.71 -23.26 18.76
CA ASN A 338 -36.44 -22.68 19.17
C ASN A 338 -35.34 -23.73 18.99
N ILE A 339 -34.26 -23.34 18.30
CA ILE A 339 -33.17 -24.24 17.97
C ILE A 339 -31.87 -23.58 18.43
N ASN A 340 -31.08 -24.27 19.25
CA ASN A 340 -29.69 -23.86 19.48
C ASN A 340 -28.78 -24.77 18.67
N THR A 341 -27.96 -24.16 17.82
CA THR A 341 -26.96 -24.81 16.99
C THR A 341 -25.55 -24.45 17.50
N LEU A 342 -24.84 -25.43 18.03
CA LEU A 342 -23.45 -25.27 18.45
C LEU A 342 -22.52 -25.94 17.42
N SER A 343 -21.65 -25.18 16.81
CA SER A 343 -20.67 -25.63 15.84
C SER A 343 -19.27 -25.48 16.42
N ASN A 344 -18.58 -26.57 16.66
CA ASN A 344 -17.18 -26.60 17.06
C ASN A 344 -16.32 -27.00 15.88
N ASN A 345 -15.34 -26.17 15.58
CA ASN A 345 -14.50 -26.33 14.41
C ASN A 345 -13.03 -26.39 14.83
N GLU A 346 -12.30 -27.32 14.25
CA GLU A 346 -10.85 -27.37 14.26
C GLU A 346 -10.35 -27.10 12.85
N GLY A 347 -9.48 -26.12 12.69
CA GLY A 347 -8.97 -25.75 11.38
C GLY A 347 -7.47 -25.56 11.38
N GLU A 348 -6.84 -25.89 10.26
CA GLU A 348 -5.45 -25.59 9.98
C GLU A 348 -5.33 -24.91 8.61
N ARG A 349 -4.45 -23.91 8.52
CA ARG A 349 -4.09 -23.29 7.24
C ARG A 349 -2.59 -23.25 7.07
N ILE A 350 -2.12 -23.69 5.90
CA ILE A 350 -0.73 -23.59 5.51
C ILE A 350 -0.65 -22.81 4.19
N PHE A 351 0.20 -21.81 4.18
CA PHE A 351 0.49 -21.02 3.00
C PHE A 351 1.98 -20.97 2.75
N SER A 352 2.40 -21.23 1.52
CA SER A 352 3.78 -21.04 1.07
C SER A 352 3.81 -20.40 -0.30
N SER A 353 4.72 -19.45 -0.49
CA SER A 353 4.98 -18.82 -1.79
C SER A 353 6.48 -18.61 -1.97
N SER A 354 7.00 -18.97 -3.13
CA SER A 354 8.40 -18.76 -3.48
C SER A 354 8.52 -18.21 -4.89
N ASN A 355 9.38 -17.20 -5.07
CA ASN A 355 9.61 -16.62 -6.38
C ASN A 355 11.09 -16.39 -6.66
N ILE A 356 11.46 -16.52 -7.94
CA ILE A 356 12.77 -16.19 -8.47
C ILE A 356 12.58 -15.17 -9.57
N ASN A 357 13.32 -14.06 -9.50
CA ASN A 357 13.27 -13.01 -10.50
C ASN A 357 14.67 -12.73 -11.05
N TYR A 358 14.74 -12.53 -12.35
CA TYR A 358 15.93 -12.10 -13.05
C TYR A 358 15.66 -10.82 -13.82
N PHE A 359 16.49 -9.82 -13.62
CA PHE A 359 16.44 -8.57 -14.37
C PHE A 359 17.77 -8.32 -15.06
N LYS A 360 17.71 -8.01 -16.35
CA LYS A 360 18.87 -7.66 -17.18
C LYS A 360 18.61 -6.41 -18.01
N ALA A 361 19.39 -5.39 -17.77
CA ALA A 361 19.54 -4.28 -18.70
C ALA A 361 20.63 -4.64 -19.71
N PHE A 362 20.28 -4.78 -20.98
CA PHE A 362 21.25 -5.01 -22.06
C PHE A 362 22.04 -3.74 -22.35
N ASN A 363 21.36 -2.61 -22.27
CA ASN A 363 21.90 -1.25 -22.38
C ASN A 363 20.91 -0.26 -21.76
N ALA A 364 21.16 1.05 -21.85
CA ALA A 364 20.27 2.09 -21.31
C ALA A 364 18.86 2.12 -21.94
N LYS A 365 18.65 1.45 -23.08
CA LYS A 365 17.39 1.47 -23.82
C LYS A 365 16.62 0.16 -23.79
N GLN A 366 17.23 -0.93 -23.37
CA GLN A 366 16.64 -2.27 -23.47
C GLN A 366 16.80 -3.04 -22.18
N ASN A 367 15.73 -3.57 -21.65
CA ASN A 367 15.75 -4.43 -20.48
C ASN A 367 14.81 -5.62 -20.59
N LEU A 368 15.13 -6.68 -19.87
CA LEU A 368 14.38 -7.91 -19.76
C LEU A 368 14.12 -8.22 -18.28
N PHE A 369 12.91 -8.57 -17.96
CA PHE A 369 12.51 -9.16 -16.69
C PHE A 369 11.98 -10.58 -16.94
N LEU A 370 12.39 -11.55 -16.13
CA LEU A 370 11.84 -12.90 -16.08
C LEU A 370 11.52 -13.22 -14.63
N GLY A 371 10.33 -13.75 -14.38
CA GLY A 371 9.88 -14.16 -13.05
C GLY A 371 9.19 -15.50 -13.08
N VAL A 372 9.52 -16.35 -12.10
CA VAL A 372 8.85 -17.63 -11.84
C VAL A 372 8.33 -17.59 -10.41
N GLN A 373 7.10 -18.04 -10.18
CA GLN A 373 6.49 -18.13 -8.87
C GLN A 373 5.76 -19.46 -8.72
N TYR A 374 5.90 -20.04 -7.54
CA TYR A 374 5.11 -21.18 -7.08
C TYR A 374 4.46 -20.82 -5.75
N THR A 375 3.15 -21.06 -5.65
CA THR A 375 2.36 -20.82 -4.44
C THR A 375 1.53 -22.06 -4.12
N ASN A 376 1.49 -22.42 -2.85
CA ASN A 376 0.60 -23.47 -2.34
C ASN A 376 -0.19 -22.92 -1.13
N TYR A 377 -1.49 -23.18 -1.13
CA TYR A 377 -2.41 -22.88 -0.04
C TYR A 377 -3.19 -24.13 0.30
N THR A 378 -3.20 -24.51 1.58
CA THR A 378 -3.99 -25.62 2.11
C THR A 378 -4.83 -25.12 3.28
N ARG A 379 -6.07 -25.54 3.35
CA ARG A 379 -6.96 -25.31 4.46
C ARG A 379 -7.75 -26.58 4.74
N ASP A 380 -7.61 -27.09 5.94
CA ASP A 380 -8.31 -28.25 6.44
C ASP A 380 -9.22 -27.81 7.59
N VAL A 381 -10.47 -28.23 7.60
CA VAL A 381 -11.46 -27.85 8.61
C VAL A 381 -12.32 -29.06 8.94
N ASP A 382 -12.33 -29.44 10.20
CA ASP A 382 -13.26 -30.40 10.78
C ASP A 382 -14.30 -29.69 11.63
N ASN A 383 -15.56 -29.89 11.33
CA ASN A 383 -16.69 -29.24 11.98
C ASN A 383 -17.65 -30.27 12.57
N SER A 384 -18.01 -30.08 13.83
CA SER A 384 -19.02 -30.84 14.57
C SER A 384 -20.17 -29.92 14.94
N ILE A 385 -21.31 -30.08 14.28
CA ILE A 385 -22.51 -29.25 14.42
C ILE A 385 -23.55 -30.04 15.22
N ARG A 386 -23.99 -29.48 16.34
CA ARG A 386 -25.06 -30.05 17.18
C ARG A 386 -26.27 -29.12 17.19
N ASN A 387 -27.40 -29.61 16.72
CA ASN A 387 -28.68 -28.93 16.81
C ASN A 387 -29.45 -29.46 18.01
N THR A 388 -29.88 -28.56 18.87
CA THR A 388 -30.72 -28.87 20.06
C THR A 388 -32.05 -28.14 19.88
N PHE A 389 -33.11 -28.91 19.81
CA PHE A 389 -34.49 -28.43 19.67
C PHE A 389 -35.14 -28.34 21.03
N GLU A 390 -35.85 -27.24 21.34
CA GLU A 390 -36.43 -26.99 22.67
C GLU A 390 -37.32 -28.12 23.19
N ASN A 391 -38.04 -28.80 22.30
CA ASN A 391 -39.00 -29.85 22.66
C ASN A 391 -38.53 -31.28 22.33
N ALA A 392 -37.27 -31.48 21.95
CA ALA A 392 -36.72 -32.78 21.57
C ALA A 392 -35.84 -33.35 22.68
N THR A 393 -35.94 -34.67 22.90
CA THR A 393 -35.08 -35.41 23.84
C THR A 393 -33.73 -35.79 23.24
N THR A 394 -33.54 -35.63 21.93
CA THR A 394 -32.34 -35.98 21.20
C THR A 394 -31.85 -34.75 20.41
N SER A 395 -30.53 -34.60 20.29
CA SER A 395 -29.91 -33.61 19.44
C SER A 395 -29.41 -34.24 18.14
N ASP A 396 -29.55 -33.55 17.02
CA ASP A 396 -28.96 -33.99 15.78
C ASP A 396 -27.47 -33.56 15.71
N LEU A 397 -26.63 -34.49 15.28
CA LEU A 397 -25.20 -34.26 15.09
C LEU A 397 -24.84 -34.37 13.60
N VAL A 398 -24.29 -33.29 13.03
CA VAL A 398 -23.76 -33.27 11.67
C VAL A 398 -22.27 -33.07 11.77
N THR A 399 -21.49 -33.89 11.07
CA THR A 399 -20.03 -33.72 10.94
C THR A 399 -19.68 -33.31 9.51
N ILE A 400 -18.85 -32.29 9.37
CA ILE A 400 -18.37 -31.82 8.08
C ILE A 400 -16.85 -31.76 8.16
N SER A 401 -16.17 -32.49 7.26
CA SER A 401 -14.72 -32.36 7.04
C SER A 401 -14.47 -31.81 5.66
N GLN A 402 -13.61 -30.81 5.57
CA GLN A 402 -13.27 -30.16 4.31
C GLN A 402 -11.78 -29.96 4.19
N ASP A 403 -11.18 -30.62 3.17
CA ASP A 403 -9.80 -30.36 2.74
C ASP A 403 -9.84 -29.51 1.46
N PHE A 404 -9.14 -28.41 1.47
CA PHE A 404 -9.06 -27.48 0.34
C PHE A 404 -7.62 -27.14 0.05
N ASN A 405 -7.17 -27.41 -1.19
CA ASN A 405 -5.81 -27.14 -1.62
C ASN A 405 -5.80 -26.37 -2.95
N VAL A 406 -4.97 -25.34 -3.05
CA VAL A 406 -4.71 -24.60 -4.30
C VAL A 406 -3.21 -24.53 -4.56
N GLU A 407 -2.81 -25.02 -5.72
CA GLU A 407 -1.46 -24.92 -6.25
C GLU A 407 -1.44 -23.96 -7.44
N SER A 408 -0.54 -22.99 -7.44
CA SER A 408 -0.38 -22.00 -8.52
C SER A 408 1.06 -21.96 -9.01
N PHE A 409 1.25 -22.08 -10.32
CA PHE A 409 2.54 -21.87 -10.97
C PHE A 409 2.41 -20.76 -12.00
N VAL A 410 3.27 -19.74 -11.91
CA VAL A 410 3.26 -18.57 -12.79
C VAL A 410 4.64 -18.35 -13.39
N LEU A 411 4.68 -18.14 -14.70
CA LEU A 411 5.86 -17.68 -15.44
C LEU A 411 5.53 -16.38 -16.15
N LYS A 412 6.35 -15.34 -15.97
CA LYS A 412 6.19 -14.02 -16.55
C LYS A 412 7.47 -13.53 -17.21
N GLY A 413 7.33 -12.86 -18.36
CA GLY A 413 8.44 -12.18 -19.02
C GLY A 413 8.01 -10.82 -19.54
N ASP A 414 8.81 -9.78 -19.28
CA ASP A 414 8.63 -8.42 -19.80
C ASP A 414 9.89 -7.99 -20.53
N TYR A 415 9.76 -7.52 -21.75
CA TYR A 415 10.83 -6.89 -22.51
C TYR A 415 10.46 -5.47 -22.86
N SER A 416 11.34 -4.53 -22.60
CA SER A 416 11.10 -3.12 -22.90
C SER A 416 12.21 -2.51 -23.76
N ILE A 417 11.80 -1.64 -24.71
CA ILE A 417 12.65 -0.92 -25.62
C ILE A 417 12.31 0.56 -25.57
N SER A 418 13.26 1.37 -25.12
CA SER A 418 13.17 2.83 -25.17
C SER A 418 13.73 3.33 -26.49
N PHE A 419 12.91 4.08 -27.23
CA PHE A 419 13.30 4.74 -28.48
C PHE A 419 13.79 6.16 -28.22
N GLU A 420 14.33 6.78 -29.25
CA GLU A 420 14.62 8.22 -29.21
C GLU A 420 13.33 9.02 -28.96
N LYS A 421 13.47 10.20 -28.36
CA LYS A 421 12.38 11.12 -27.99
C LYS A 421 11.45 10.59 -26.87
N GLY A 422 11.92 9.63 -26.04
CA GLY A 422 11.18 9.18 -24.87
C GLY A 422 10.01 8.22 -25.13
N ASN A 423 9.94 7.62 -26.33
CA ASN A 423 8.97 6.57 -26.60
C ASN A 423 9.44 5.24 -26.02
N LEU A 424 8.51 4.45 -25.48
CA LEU A 424 8.75 3.14 -24.87
C LEU A 424 7.80 2.13 -25.48
N LEU A 425 8.32 0.98 -25.90
CA LEU A 425 7.56 -0.21 -26.27
C LEU A 425 7.81 -1.28 -25.19
N GLU A 426 6.75 -1.77 -24.58
CA GLU A 426 6.77 -2.89 -23.67
C GLU A 426 6.03 -4.07 -24.33
N ILE A 427 6.63 -5.25 -24.31
CA ILE A 427 6.03 -6.50 -24.81
C ILE A 427 6.28 -7.53 -23.72
N GLY A 428 5.27 -8.34 -23.43
CA GLY A 428 5.43 -9.37 -22.43
C GLY A 428 4.46 -10.52 -22.58
N PHE A 429 4.73 -11.55 -21.81
CA PHE A 429 3.85 -12.70 -21.66
C PHE A 429 3.67 -13.06 -20.20
N ASN A 430 2.56 -13.72 -19.90
CA ASN A 430 2.28 -14.32 -18.61
C ASN A 430 1.56 -15.64 -18.84
N THR A 431 2.04 -16.72 -18.25
CA THR A 431 1.34 -18.00 -18.20
C THR A 431 1.15 -18.43 -16.76
N ALA A 432 -0.06 -18.78 -16.40
CA ALA A 432 -0.43 -19.23 -15.07
C ALA A 432 -1.21 -20.54 -15.18
N ARG A 433 -0.89 -21.50 -14.32
CA ARG A 433 -1.64 -22.74 -14.15
C ARG A 433 -2.00 -22.88 -12.67
N ASN A 434 -3.30 -22.90 -12.40
CA ASN A 434 -3.87 -23.03 -11.08
C ASN A 434 -4.63 -24.35 -10.98
N VAL A 435 -4.42 -25.08 -9.91
CA VAL A 435 -5.10 -26.35 -9.64
C VAL A 435 -5.72 -26.26 -8.24
N SER A 436 -7.03 -26.27 -8.16
CA SER A 436 -7.77 -26.35 -6.92
C SER A 436 -8.34 -27.75 -6.73
N LYS A 437 -8.23 -28.28 -5.54
CA LYS A 437 -8.77 -29.57 -5.11
C LYS A 437 -9.58 -29.36 -3.86
N SER A 438 -10.77 -29.92 -3.79
CA SER A 438 -11.62 -29.89 -2.60
C SER A 438 -12.16 -31.28 -2.32
N LEU A 439 -11.95 -31.77 -1.12
CA LEU A 439 -12.63 -32.93 -0.55
C LEU A 439 -13.61 -32.42 0.50
N LEU A 440 -14.88 -32.68 0.28
CA LEU A 440 -15.94 -32.37 1.26
C LEU A 440 -16.58 -33.69 1.69
N GLN A 441 -16.58 -33.93 2.98
CA GLN A 441 -17.27 -35.04 3.59
C GLN A 441 -18.35 -34.48 4.54
N ILE A 442 -19.60 -34.87 4.31
CA ILE A 442 -20.72 -34.56 5.19
C ILE A 442 -21.23 -35.88 5.72
N ASN A 443 -21.06 -36.09 7.03
CA ASN A 443 -21.30 -37.37 7.69
C ASN A 443 -20.51 -38.51 7.00
N GLN A 444 -21.16 -39.35 6.20
CA GLN A 444 -20.55 -40.48 5.48
C GLN A 444 -20.49 -40.27 3.97
N GLU A 445 -21.03 -39.15 3.46
CA GLU A 445 -21.04 -38.82 2.05
C GLU A 445 -19.83 -38.01 1.66
N ASN A 446 -19.10 -38.46 0.63
CA ASN A 446 -17.87 -37.80 0.14
C ASN A 446 -18.10 -37.17 -1.22
N SER A 447 -17.65 -35.94 -1.36
CA SER A 447 -17.58 -35.20 -2.62
C SER A 447 -16.14 -34.76 -2.88
N ASN A 448 -15.54 -35.20 -3.97
CA ASN A 448 -14.16 -34.88 -4.31
C ASN A 448 -14.14 -34.13 -5.65
N TYR A 449 -13.80 -32.84 -5.58
CA TYR A 449 -13.85 -31.94 -6.73
C TYR A 449 -12.45 -31.45 -7.10
N LYS A 450 -12.21 -31.29 -8.41
CA LYS A 450 -10.98 -30.72 -8.97
C LYS A 450 -11.31 -29.65 -9.97
N TYR A 451 -10.64 -28.51 -9.89
CA TYR A 451 -10.76 -27.39 -10.81
C TYR A 451 -9.38 -26.97 -11.30
N ILE A 452 -9.21 -26.87 -12.61
CA ILE A 452 -7.97 -26.45 -13.26
C ILE A 452 -8.28 -25.20 -14.07
N GLU A 453 -7.47 -24.18 -13.89
CA GLU A 453 -7.50 -22.98 -14.72
C GLU A 453 -6.11 -22.72 -15.29
N ALA A 454 -6.02 -22.62 -16.63
CA ALA A 454 -4.83 -22.20 -17.33
C ALA A 454 -5.08 -20.89 -18.06
N ILE A 455 -4.23 -19.90 -17.81
CA ILE A 455 -4.31 -18.56 -18.41
C ILE A 455 -3.01 -18.29 -19.14
N ASN A 456 -3.07 -18.10 -20.47
CA ASN A 456 -1.95 -17.71 -21.29
C ASN A 456 -2.18 -16.31 -21.84
N ALA A 457 -1.30 -15.37 -21.57
CA ALA A 457 -1.46 -14.00 -21.98
C ALA A 457 -0.26 -13.46 -22.74
N LEU A 458 -0.54 -12.68 -23.78
CA LEU A 458 0.41 -11.84 -24.49
C LEU A 458 -0.05 -10.38 -24.41
N TYR A 459 0.86 -9.46 -24.21
CA TYR A 459 0.54 -8.04 -24.13
C TYR A 459 1.60 -7.16 -24.76
N SER A 460 1.15 -6.03 -25.28
CA SER A 460 2.02 -4.98 -25.79
C SER A 460 1.48 -3.61 -25.42
N GLN A 461 2.37 -2.70 -25.03
CA GLN A 461 2.05 -1.32 -24.75
C GLN A 461 3.06 -0.41 -25.40
N PHE A 462 2.58 0.60 -26.10
CA PHE A 462 3.38 1.70 -26.61
C PHE A 462 3.04 2.96 -25.83
N SER A 463 4.05 3.60 -25.26
CA SER A 463 3.90 4.83 -24.50
C SER A 463 4.93 5.86 -24.95
N GLY A 464 4.62 7.12 -24.74
CA GLY A 464 5.50 8.20 -25.11
C GLY A 464 4.90 9.55 -24.78
N GLY A 465 5.54 10.61 -25.26
CA GLY A 465 5.01 11.95 -25.05
C GLY A 465 6.05 13.02 -25.32
N LYS A 466 5.62 14.25 -25.07
CA LYS A 466 6.42 15.45 -25.04
C LYS A 466 6.09 16.19 -23.75
N GLU A 467 6.72 17.33 -23.50
CA GLU A 467 6.53 18.16 -22.30
C GLU A 467 5.07 18.42 -21.94
N LYS A 468 4.19 18.58 -22.95
CA LYS A 468 2.77 18.95 -22.76
C LYS A 468 1.79 17.77 -22.79
N TYR A 469 2.19 16.60 -23.25
CA TYR A 469 1.31 15.45 -23.28
C TYR A 469 2.07 14.12 -23.19
N HIS A 470 1.46 13.16 -22.51
CA HIS A 470 1.92 11.78 -22.42
C HIS A 470 0.78 10.85 -22.83
N TYR A 471 1.10 9.77 -23.51
CA TYR A 471 0.14 8.77 -23.93
C TYR A 471 0.66 7.36 -23.71
N ALA A 472 -0.27 6.44 -23.46
CA ALA A 472 0.00 5.02 -23.44
C ALA A 472 -1.19 4.29 -24.08
N PHE A 473 -0.91 3.40 -25.02
CA PHE A 473 -1.88 2.55 -25.67
C PHE A 473 -1.39 1.12 -25.63
N GLY A 474 -2.23 0.21 -25.23
CA GLY A 474 -1.86 -1.18 -25.14
C GLY A 474 -3.05 -2.11 -25.27
N PHE A 475 -2.77 -3.36 -25.50
CA PHE A 475 -3.74 -4.44 -25.46
C PHE A 475 -3.12 -5.66 -24.79
N ARG A 476 -3.97 -6.45 -24.19
CA ARG A 476 -3.66 -7.75 -23.64
C ARG A 476 -4.64 -8.78 -24.20
N LEU A 477 -4.11 -9.87 -24.72
CA LEU A 477 -4.84 -11.02 -25.19
C LEU A 477 -4.67 -12.13 -24.16
N GLU A 478 -5.77 -12.71 -23.69
CA GLU A 478 -5.75 -13.85 -22.77
C GLU A 478 -6.52 -15.03 -23.35
N ASP A 479 -5.87 -16.17 -23.44
CA ASP A 479 -6.46 -17.48 -23.67
C ASP A 479 -6.64 -18.16 -22.31
N THR A 480 -7.90 -18.44 -21.95
CA THR A 480 -8.27 -19.01 -20.64
C THR A 480 -8.97 -20.33 -20.83
N ASN A 481 -8.37 -21.40 -20.33
CA ASN A 481 -8.95 -22.75 -20.33
C ASN A 481 -9.31 -23.13 -18.87
N ILE A 482 -10.55 -23.57 -18.65
CA ILE A 482 -11.10 -23.97 -17.37
C ILE A 482 -11.72 -25.36 -17.50
N GLU A 483 -11.26 -26.28 -16.67
CA GLU A 483 -11.80 -27.64 -16.53
C GLU A 483 -12.15 -27.90 -15.08
N GLY A 484 -13.38 -28.31 -14.78
CA GLY A 484 -13.82 -28.61 -13.42
C GLY A 484 -14.80 -29.79 -13.37
N GLY A 485 -14.62 -30.66 -12.37
CA GLY A 485 -15.51 -31.83 -12.20
C GLY A 485 -15.17 -32.71 -11.01
N PHE A 486 -16.05 -33.66 -10.74
CA PHE A 486 -15.83 -34.62 -9.67
C PHE A 486 -14.75 -35.64 -10.04
N ARG A 487 -13.85 -35.93 -9.12
CA ARG A 487 -12.87 -37.00 -9.24
C ARG A 487 -13.58 -38.36 -9.17
N GLY A 488 -13.36 -39.20 -10.13
CA GLY A 488 -13.90 -40.57 -10.19
C GLY A 488 -14.95 -40.79 -11.27
N ASN A 489 -15.65 -39.76 -11.75
CA ASN A 489 -16.69 -39.94 -12.75
C ASN A 489 -16.33 -39.47 -14.17
N ASN A 490 -15.14 -38.98 -14.44
CA ASN A 490 -14.70 -38.39 -15.71
C ASN A 490 -15.72 -37.39 -16.35
N THR A 491 -16.72 -36.95 -15.58
CA THR A 491 -17.73 -36.00 -16.04
C THR A 491 -17.27 -34.61 -15.66
N LEU A 492 -16.92 -33.80 -16.67
CA LEU A 492 -16.66 -32.38 -16.48
C LEU A 492 -18.01 -31.69 -16.25
N LEU A 493 -18.10 -30.93 -15.16
CA LEU A 493 -19.21 -30.04 -14.86
C LEU A 493 -19.00 -28.67 -15.50
N VAL A 494 -17.75 -28.29 -15.66
CA VAL A 494 -17.33 -27.06 -16.32
C VAL A 494 -16.20 -27.39 -17.29
N ASP A 495 -16.39 -27.01 -18.55
CA ASP A 495 -15.37 -27.05 -19.60
C ASP A 495 -15.53 -25.78 -20.44
N ARG A 496 -14.58 -24.86 -20.33
CA ARG A 496 -14.65 -23.54 -20.98
C ARG A 496 -13.29 -23.15 -21.53
N ASN A 497 -13.31 -22.80 -22.82
CA ASN A 497 -12.15 -22.15 -23.45
C ASN A 497 -12.62 -20.80 -24.02
N ASN A 498 -11.97 -19.71 -23.57
CA ASN A 498 -12.35 -18.35 -23.94
C ASN A 498 -11.11 -17.52 -24.26
N ILE A 499 -11.21 -16.75 -25.34
CA ILE A 499 -10.22 -15.73 -25.69
C ILE A 499 -10.80 -14.36 -25.34
N TYR A 500 -10.06 -13.59 -24.53
CA TYR A 500 -10.41 -12.24 -24.11
C TYR A 500 -9.40 -11.23 -24.64
N ILE A 501 -9.89 -10.05 -25.03
CA ILE A 501 -9.05 -8.92 -25.45
C ILE A 501 -9.33 -7.74 -24.52
N PHE A 502 -8.27 -7.20 -23.90
CA PHE A 502 -8.35 -6.10 -22.95
C PHE A 502 -7.55 -4.89 -23.46
N PRO A 503 -8.19 -4.00 -24.25
CA PRO A 503 -7.57 -2.75 -24.65
C PRO A 503 -7.48 -1.79 -23.47
N ARG A 504 -6.40 -1.00 -23.43
CA ARG A 504 -6.17 0.09 -22.48
C ARG A 504 -5.59 1.29 -23.19
N ALA A 505 -6.06 2.48 -22.82
CA ALA A 505 -5.59 3.74 -23.37
C ALA A 505 -5.50 4.78 -22.24
N ASN A 506 -4.46 5.57 -22.27
CA ASN A 506 -4.28 6.70 -21.35
C ASN A 506 -3.68 7.87 -22.11
N ILE A 507 -4.22 9.07 -21.91
CA ILE A 507 -3.67 10.33 -22.44
C ILE A 507 -3.69 11.35 -21.32
N ASN A 508 -2.53 11.91 -21.02
CA ASN A 508 -2.35 12.96 -20.02
C ASN A 508 -1.88 14.25 -20.69
N PHE A 509 -2.64 15.32 -20.53
CA PHE A 509 -2.30 16.67 -20.98
C PHE A 509 -1.76 17.48 -19.81
N LYS A 510 -0.53 17.95 -19.92
CA LYS A 510 0.13 18.80 -18.95
C LYS A 510 0.01 20.27 -19.40
N PHE A 511 -0.83 21.06 -18.72
CA PHE A 511 -1.01 22.48 -19.00
C PHE A 511 0.11 23.32 -18.36
N SER A 512 0.60 22.88 -17.20
CA SER A 512 1.75 23.43 -16.48
C SER A 512 2.33 22.36 -15.56
N ASP A 513 3.43 22.67 -14.84
CA ASP A 513 3.99 21.75 -13.83
C ASP A 513 3.02 21.43 -12.71
N GLU A 514 1.99 22.29 -12.53
CA GLU A 514 1.01 22.14 -11.46
C GLU A 514 -0.39 21.68 -11.94
N ARG A 515 -0.64 21.60 -13.27
CA ARG A 515 -1.98 21.32 -13.82
C ARG A 515 -1.91 20.29 -14.92
N SER A 516 -2.69 19.23 -14.76
CA SER A 516 -2.83 18.19 -15.78
C SER A 516 -4.26 17.68 -15.89
N LEU A 517 -4.61 17.15 -17.06
CA LEU A 517 -5.86 16.48 -17.35
C LEU A 517 -5.55 15.12 -17.96
N ASN A 518 -6.05 14.06 -17.32
CA ASN A 518 -5.89 12.71 -17.75
C ASN A 518 -7.22 12.13 -18.27
N PHE A 519 -7.18 11.40 -19.37
CA PHE A 519 -8.27 10.56 -19.86
C PHE A 519 -7.77 9.13 -19.97
N SER A 520 -8.60 8.18 -19.54
CA SER A 520 -8.28 6.76 -19.69
C SER A 520 -9.48 5.91 -20.07
N PHE A 521 -9.18 4.84 -20.78
CA PHE A 521 -10.07 3.73 -21.06
C PHE A 521 -9.39 2.45 -20.58
N THR A 522 -10.13 1.61 -19.85
CA THR A 522 -9.64 0.34 -19.32
C THR A 522 -10.68 -0.74 -19.52
N SER A 523 -10.27 -1.89 -20.07
CA SER A 523 -11.05 -3.12 -20.07
C SER A 523 -10.42 -4.11 -19.09
N SER A 524 -11.24 -4.75 -18.26
CA SER A 524 -10.80 -5.68 -17.21
C SER A 524 -11.78 -6.83 -17.01
N ILE A 525 -11.36 -7.83 -16.21
CA ILE A 525 -12.13 -9.02 -15.88
C ILE A 525 -12.04 -9.28 -14.38
N ASN A 526 -13.12 -9.73 -13.74
CA ASN A 526 -13.10 -10.28 -12.38
C ASN A 526 -13.49 -11.76 -12.48
N ARG A 527 -12.59 -12.63 -12.05
CA ARG A 527 -12.82 -14.07 -12.00
C ARG A 527 -13.39 -14.48 -10.65
N PRO A 528 -14.29 -15.48 -10.62
CA PRO A 528 -14.74 -16.06 -9.35
C PRO A 528 -13.55 -16.63 -8.54
N ASN A 529 -13.60 -16.51 -7.23
CA ASN A 529 -12.60 -17.14 -6.34
C ASN A 529 -12.73 -18.67 -6.44
N TYR A 530 -11.62 -19.38 -6.28
CA TYR A 530 -11.61 -20.84 -6.33
C TYR A 530 -12.52 -21.47 -5.28
N SER A 531 -12.59 -20.90 -4.06
CA SER A 531 -13.49 -21.37 -3.00
C SER A 531 -14.98 -21.21 -3.33
N THR A 532 -15.37 -20.18 -4.09
CA THR A 532 -16.76 -19.97 -4.54
C THR A 532 -17.11 -20.73 -5.80
N ALA A 533 -16.11 -21.10 -6.59
CA ALA A 533 -16.27 -21.89 -7.82
C ALA A 533 -16.23 -23.41 -7.60
N VAL A 534 -16.09 -23.88 -6.35
CA VAL A 534 -16.18 -25.30 -5.98
C VAL A 534 -17.46 -25.55 -5.19
N THR A 535 -17.84 -26.82 -5.05
CA THR A 535 -19.02 -27.21 -4.26
C THR A 535 -18.68 -27.19 -2.77
N THR A 536 -18.58 -26.01 -2.20
CA THR A 536 -18.46 -25.84 -0.76
C THR A 536 -19.83 -25.52 -0.17
N THR A 537 -20.15 -26.11 0.97
CA THR A 537 -21.36 -25.81 1.73
C THR A 537 -20.96 -25.33 3.12
N ALA A 538 -21.46 -24.15 3.52
CA ALA A 538 -21.36 -23.69 4.90
C ALA A 538 -22.76 -23.73 5.51
N PHE A 539 -22.90 -24.49 6.58
CA PHE A 539 -24.12 -24.60 7.35
C PHE A 539 -24.27 -23.37 8.25
N ILE A 540 -25.41 -22.71 8.19
CA ILE A 540 -25.71 -21.53 9.01
C ILE A 540 -26.65 -21.94 10.14
N ASN A 541 -27.77 -22.59 9.79
CA ASN A 541 -28.72 -23.19 10.69
C ASN A 541 -29.53 -24.26 9.94
N PRO A 542 -30.42 -25.06 10.56
CA PRO A 542 -31.16 -26.11 9.89
C PRO A 542 -31.99 -25.68 8.68
N GLY A 543 -32.38 -24.42 8.59
CA GLY A 543 -33.18 -23.88 7.48
C GLY A 543 -32.39 -23.03 6.48
N LEU A 544 -31.06 -22.82 6.67
CA LEU A 544 -30.26 -21.92 5.83
C LEU A 544 -28.83 -22.42 5.65
N GLU A 545 -28.44 -22.58 4.38
CA GLU A 545 -27.08 -22.94 3.97
C GLU A 545 -26.50 -21.91 2.98
N PHE A 546 -25.19 -21.76 3.00
CA PHE A 546 -24.43 -21.11 1.93
C PHE A 546 -23.85 -22.19 1.02
N GLN A 547 -24.03 -22.04 -0.30
CA GLN A 547 -23.50 -22.99 -1.29
C GLN A 547 -22.72 -22.26 -2.39
N GLY A 548 -21.51 -22.73 -2.71
CA GLY A 548 -20.73 -22.27 -3.85
C GLY A 548 -21.43 -22.59 -5.17
N ASN A 549 -21.03 -21.91 -6.26
CA ASN A 549 -21.60 -22.08 -7.60
C ASN A 549 -20.51 -22.28 -8.64
N ILE A 550 -20.35 -23.52 -9.12
CA ILE A 550 -19.38 -23.89 -10.14
C ILE A 550 -19.64 -23.27 -11.52
N ASN A 551 -20.88 -22.80 -11.77
CA ASN A 551 -21.30 -22.24 -13.03
C ASN A 551 -21.03 -20.75 -13.15
N LEU A 552 -20.40 -20.12 -12.15
CA LEU A 552 -20.07 -18.70 -12.20
C LEU A 552 -19.22 -18.36 -13.43
N LYS A 553 -19.64 -17.31 -14.12
CA LYS A 553 -18.91 -16.71 -15.25
C LYS A 553 -18.11 -15.52 -14.76
N PRO A 554 -16.95 -15.24 -15.36
CA PRO A 554 -16.22 -14.02 -15.08
C PRO A 554 -17.06 -12.77 -15.39
N THR A 555 -16.91 -11.73 -14.56
CA THR A 555 -17.44 -10.39 -14.84
C THR A 555 -16.48 -9.64 -15.74
N THR A 556 -16.92 -9.13 -16.88
CA THR A 556 -16.10 -8.25 -17.73
C THR A 556 -16.53 -6.80 -17.56
N ILE A 557 -15.57 -5.86 -17.45
CA ILE A 557 -15.81 -4.48 -17.11
C ILE A 557 -15.09 -3.56 -18.09
N ASN A 558 -15.82 -2.57 -18.64
CA ASN A 558 -15.26 -1.48 -19.42
C ASN A 558 -15.44 -0.17 -18.65
N GLU A 559 -14.39 0.61 -18.56
CA GLU A 559 -14.34 1.84 -17.77
C GLU A 559 -13.73 2.99 -18.57
N ILE A 560 -14.37 4.15 -18.53
CA ILE A 560 -13.84 5.42 -19.04
C ILE A 560 -13.70 6.37 -17.87
N SER A 561 -12.54 7.00 -17.73
CA SER A 561 -12.34 7.99 -16.69
C SER A 561 -11.64 9.25 -17.17
N SER A 562 -11.92 10.36 -16.47
CA SER A 562 -11.25 11.64 -16.64
C SER A 562 -10.83 12.17 -15.28
N SER A 563 -9.60 12.65 -15.15
CA SER A 563 -9.05 13.20 -13.90
C SER A 563 -8.34 14.51 -14.15
N PHE A 564 -8.80 15.58 -13.51
CA PHE A 564 -8.16 16.88 -13.50
C PHE A 564 -7.39 17.08 -12.20
N GLN A 565 -6.11 17.41 -12.31
CA GLN A 565 -5.21 17.61 -11.18
C GLN A 565 -4.69 19.06 -11.16
N VAL A 566 -4.69 19.67 -9.96
CA VAL A 566 -4.07 20.96 -9.69
C VAL A 566 -3.19 20.82 -8.45
N LYS A 567 -1.87 20.84 -8.62
CA LYS A 567 -0.89 20.50 -7.58
C LYS A 567 -1.14 19.09 -7.05
N ASP A 568 -1.50 18.99 -5.78
CA ASP A 568 -1.82 17.76 -5.06
C ASP A 568 -3.34 17.51 -4.93
N LYS A 569 -4.16 18.41 -5.46
CA LYS A 569 -5.63 18.29 -5.47
C LYS A 569 -6.11 17.69 -6.78
N SER A 570 -7.16 16.87 -6.72
CA SER A 570 -7.72 16.27 -7.94
C SER A 570 -9.23 16.11 -7.87
N ILE A 571 -9.85 16.14 -9.04
CA ILE A 571 -11.23 15.74 -9.26
C ILE A 571 -11.24 14.71 -10.41
N SER A 572 -11.91 13.59 -10.22
CA SER A 572 -12.01 12.51 -11.21
C SER A 572 -13.44 12.08 -11.40
N LEU A 573 -13.83 11.85 -12.64
CA LEU A 573 -15.12 11.29 -13.04
C LEU A 573 -14.85 9.97 -13.75
N GLU A 574 -15.59 8.93 -13.38
CA GLU A 574 -15.48 7.58 -13.91
C GLU A 574 -16.86 7.04 -14.26
N TYR A 575 -16.99 6.44 -15.43
CA TYR A 575 -18.15 5.68 -15.86
C TYR A 575 -17.72 4.24 -16.14
N PHE A 576 -18.47 3.27 -15.63
CA PHE A 576 -18.21 1.87 -15.89
C PHE A 576 -19.48 1.11 -16.29
N LYS A 577 -19.25 0.03 -17.05
CA LYS A 577 -20.26 -0.95 -17.44
C LYS A 577 -19.69 -2.33 -17.28
N SER A 578 -20.34 -3.18 -16.49
CA SER A 578 -19.97 -4.58 -16.26
C SER A 578 -21.01 -5.53 -16.81
N LYS A 579 -20.55 -6.66 -17.36
CA LYS A 579 -21.37 -7.80 -17.75
C LYS A 579 -21.13 -8.96 -16.81
N ASN A 580 -22.18 -9.70 -16.50
CA ASN A 580 -22.18 -10.83 -15.58
C ASN A 580 -21.63 -10.47 -14.16
N PRO A 581 -22.01 -9.34 -13.54
CA PRO A 581 -21.59 -9.06 -12.17
C PRO A 581 -22.08 -10.17 -11.25
N VAL A 582 -21.24 -10.56 -10.28
CA VAL A 582 -21.59 -11.61 -9.30
C VAL A 582 -22.20 -10.96 -8.08
N ASN A 583 -23.36 -11.43 -7.68
CA ASN A 583 -24.04 -11.11 -6.44
C ASN A 583 -24.70 -12.35 -5.86
N TYR A 584 -25.22 -12.27 -4.65
CA TYR A 584 -25.88 -13.40 -4.00
C TYR A 584 -27.35 -13.48 -4.39
N ARG A 585 -27.84 -14.72 -4.57
CA ARG A 585 -29.25 -15.06 -4.65
C ARG A 585 -29.60 -16.11 -3.62
N PHE A 586 -30.87 -16.12 -3.26
CA PHE A 586 -31.44 -17.17 -2.44
C PHE A 586 -32.31 -18.08 -3.32
N PHE A 587 -32.19 -19.35 -3.06
CA PHE A 587 -33.01 -20.40 -3.64
C PHE A 587 -33.64 -21.20 -2.50
N PHE A 588 -34.87 -21.64 -2.69
CA PHE A 588 -35.50 -22.55 -1.78
C PHE A 588 -35.41 -23.97 -2.38
N ASP A 589 -34.77 -24.89 -1.66
CA ASP A 589 -34.69 -26.31 -2.02
C ASP A 589 -35.91 -27.03 -1.47
N GLU A 590 -36.90 -27.30 -2.31
CA GLU A 590 -38.15 -27.95 -1.92
C GLU A 590 -37.97 -29.39 -1.48
N THR A 591 -36.84 -30.05 -1.83
CA THR A 591 -36.58 -31.44 -1.46
C THR A 591 -36.02 -31.57 -0.03
N ARG A 592 -35.24 -30.58 0.40
CA ARG A 592 -34.62 -30.50 1.71
C ARG A 592 -35.33 -29.53 2.66
N ASP A 593 -36.28 -28.76 2.14
CA ASP A 593 -37.03 -27.72 2.86
C ASP A 593 -36.13 -26.66 3.52
N ILE A 594 -35.09 -26.23 2.78
CA ILE A 594 -34.10 -25.26 3.24
C ILE A 594 -33.91 -24.11 2.26
N SER A 595 -33.51 -22.96 2.77
CA SER A 595 -33.04 -21.83 1.97
C SER A 595 -31.55 -21.95 1.67
N ILE A 596 -31.14 -21.70 0.43
CA ILE A 596 -29.75 -21.72 -0.01
C ILE A 596 -29.36 -20.33 -0.50
N MET A 597 -28.36 -19.75 0.12
CA MET A 597 -27.69 -18.55 -0.38
C MET A 597 -26.53 -18.94 -1.29
N SER A 598 -26.52 -18.45 -2.54
CA SER A 598 -25.47 -18.80 -3.51
C SER A 598 -25.05 -17.62 -4.36
N PRO A 599 -23.74 -17.44 -4.66
CA PRO A 599 -23.27 -16.44 -5.60
C PRO A 599 -23.76 -16.76 -7.01
N THR A 600 -24.26 -15.74 -7.71
CA THR A 600 -24.88 -15.90 -9.02
C THR A 600 -24.51 -14.72 -9.93
N ASN A 601 -24.37 -14.93 -11.23
CA ASN A 601 -24.21 -13.85 -12.18
C ASN A 601 -25.53 -13.12 -12.44
N PHE A 602 -25.50 -11.80 -12.39
CA PHE A 602 -26.54 -10.90 -12.86
C PHE A 602 -26.20 -10.41 -14.27
N ASN A 603 -27.16 -9.84 -15.00
CA ASN A 603 -26.96 -9.52 -16.41
C ASN A 603 -25.94 -8.37 -16.60
N GLU A 604 -26.16 -7.24 -15.94
CA GLU A 604 -25.40 -6.03 -16.19
C GLU A 604 -25.40 -5.09 -14.97
N GLU A 605 -24.31 -4.36 -14.77
CA GLU A 605 -24.24 -3.23 -13.85
C GLU A 605 -23.63 -2.02 -14.57
N ILE A 606 -24.22 -0.85 -14.37
CA ILE A 606 -23.73 0.44 -14.88
C ILE A 606 -23.54 1.38 -13.70
N GLY A 607 -22.41 2.11 -13.66
CA GLY A 607 -22.20 3.05 -12.58
C GLY A 607 -21.33 4.25 -12.95
N VAL A 608 -21.41 5.26 -12.08
CA VAL A 608 -20.64 6.51 -12.15
C VAL A 608 -20.03 6.81 -10.79
N ASN A 609 -18.74 7.16 -10.76
CA ASN A 609 -18.02 7.61 -9.56
C ASN A 609 -17.47 9.02 -9.80
N LEU A 610 -17.73 9.96 -8.88
CA LEU A 610 -17.10 11.27 -8.81
C LEU A 610 -16.23 11.33 -7.57
N LYS A 611 -14.91 11.48 -7.74
CA LYS A 611 -13.94 11.49 -6.66
C LYS A 611 -13.25 12.85 -6.58
N VAL A 612 -13.18 13.41 -5.38
CA VAL A 612 -12.50 14.67 -5.07
C VAL A 612 -11.45 14.42 -3.99
N SER A 613 -10.20 14.80 -4.23
CA SER A 613 -9.12 14.73 -3.25
C SER A 613 -8.59 16.14 -2.97
N TYR A 614 -8.54 16.52 -1.71
CA TYR A 614 -8.15 17.85 -1.26
C TYR A 614 -7.17 17.77 -0.07
N PRO A 615 -5.89 17.45 -0.31
CA PRO A 615 -4.85 17.58 0.70
C PRO A 615 -4.44 19.04 0.89
N PHE A 616 -4.05 19.41 2.13
CA PHE A 616 -3.41 20.68 2.41
C PHE A 616 -2.46 20.56 3.62
N LYS A 617 -1.51 21.52 3.72
CA LYS A 617 -0.58 21.59 4.83
C LYS A 617 -0.53 23.02 5.36
N TYR A 618 -0.64 23.13 6.68
CA TYR A 618 -0.49 24.39 7.39
C TYR A 618 0.39 24.21 8.62
N LYS A 619 1.60 24.76 8.60
CA LYS A 619 2.61 24.64 9.67
C LYS A 619 2.82 23.18 10.10
N PHE A 620 2.45 22.86 11.33
CA PHE A 620 2.56 21.53 11.95
C PHE A 620 1.40 20.58 11.58
N TRP A 621 0.37 21.07 10.93
CA TRP A 621 -0.82 20.31 10.54
C TRP A 621 -0.81 19.96 9.07
N THR A 622 -0.95 18.66 8.78
CA THR A 622 -1.15 18.13 7.42
C THR A 622 -2.49 17.42 7.38
N SER A 623 -3.34 17.80 6.44
CA SER A 623 -4.67 17.25 6.25
C SER A 623 -4.78 16.60 4.87
N THR A 624 -5.38 15.42 4.83
CA THR A 624 -5.74 14.74 3.57
C THR A 624 -7.20 14.35 3.64
N ASN A 625 -7.98 14.83 2.67
CA ASN A 625 -9.41 14.58 2.60
C ASN A 625 -9.74 14.03 1.20
N THR A 626 -10.58 13.01 1.16
CA THR A 626 -11.09 12.43 -0.09
C THR A 626 -12.58 12.17 0.04
N ALA A 627 -13.37 12.65 -0.92
CA ALA A 627 -14.78 12.35 -1.05
C ALA A 627 -15.02 11.60 -2.36
N THR A 628 -15.81 10.54 -2.30
CA THR A 628 -16.24 9.77 -3.49
C THR A 628 -17.76 9.68 -3.47
N PHE A 629 -18.40 10.22 -4.50
CA PHE A 629 -19.83 10.06 -4.76
C PHE A 629 -19.99 8.95 -5.78
N SER A 630 -20.74 7.93 -5.43
CA SER A 630 -20.96 6.76 -6.27
C SER A 630 -22.43 6.53 -6.54
N TYR A 631 -22.73 6.06 -7.73
CA TYR A 631 -24.04 5.64 -8.16
C TYR A 631 -23.89 4.41 -9.06
N SER A 632 -24.57 3.31 -8.76
CA SER A 632 -24.62 2.15 -9.66
C SER A 632 -26.01 1.56 -9.72
N LEU A 633 -26.34 0.95 -10.86
CA LEU A 633 -27.59 0.30 -11.13
C LEU A 633 -27.34 -1.09 -11.70
N ILE A 634 -27.88 -2.10 -11.04
CA ILE A 634 -27.91 -3.48 -11.52
C ILE A 634 -29.18 -3.68 -12.37
N ASN A 635 -28.99 -4.22 -13.57
CA ASN A 635 -30.05 -4.61 -14.48
C ASN A 635 -30.12 -6.14 -14.55
N ASP A 636 -31.15 -6.72 -13.95
CA ASP A 636 -31.41 -8.16 -13.97
C ASP A 636 -32.91 -8.43 -13.85
N GLU A 637 -33.39 -9.52 -14.47
CA GLU A 637 -34.80 -9.88 -14.48
C GLU A 637 -35.32 -10.31 -13.09
N SER A 638 -34.45 -10.79 -12.23
CA SER A 638 -34.80 -11.20 -10.85
C SER A 638 -35.00 -10.03 -9.89
N ILE A 639 -34.59 -8.81 -10.28
CA ILE A 639 -34.74 -7.60 -9.46
C ILE A 639 -36.09 -6.96 -9.80
N LEU A 640 -37.06 -7.08 -8.89
CA LEU A 640 -38.42 -6.58 -9.06
C LEU A 640 -38.48 -5.06 -9.16
N LYS A 641 -37.57 -4.35 -8.48
CA LYS A 641 -37.54 -2.88 -8.46
C LYS A 641 -36.13 -2.38 -8.71
N ARG A 642 -35.90 -1.79 -9.88
CA ARG A 642 -34.63 -1.16 -10.24
C ARG A 642 -34.49 0.17 -9.50
N GLU A 643 -33.92 0.11 -8.32
CA GLU A 643 -33.62 1.29 -7.52
C GLU A 643 -32.11 1.39 -7.36
N ALA A 644 -31.60 2.59 -7.55
CA ALA A 644 -30.24 2.94 -7.23
C ALA A 644 -30.24 4.16 -6.32
N SER A 645 -29.38 4.16 -5.34
CA SER A 645 -29.21 5.27 -4.41
C SER A 645 -27.78 5.79 -4.51
N PRO A 646 -27.58 7.07 -4.87
CA PRO A 646 -26.26 7.66 -4.79
C PRO A 646 -25.79 7.66 -3.33
N TYR A 647 -24.50 7.40 -3.12
CA TYR A 647 -23.91 7.39 -1.80
C TYR A 647 -22.59 8.15 -1.76
N LEU A 648 -22.21 8.58 -0.56
CA LEU A 648 -20.98 9.29 -0.26
C LEU A 648 -20.05 8.39 0.55
N TYR A 649 -18.82 8.27 0.11
CA TYR A 649 -17.68 7.88 0.93
C TYR A 649 -16.82 9.11 1.21
N PHE A 650 -16.54 9.38 2.48
CA PHE A 650 -15.66 10.47 2.90
C PHE A 650 -14.54 9.92 3.78
N TYR A 651 -13.30 10.22 3.43
CA TYR A 651 -12.10 9.87 4.19
C TYR A 651 -11.37 11.13 4.61
N THR A 652 -10.88 11.15 5.84
CA THR A 652 -10.05 12.21 6.38
C THR A 652 -8.87 11.65 7.15
N ASN A 653 -7.72 12.32 7.04
CA ASN A 653 -6.52 12.03 7.82
C ASN A 653 -5.88 13.36 8.25
N GLN A 654 -5.82 13.58 9.56
CA GLN A 654 -5.35 14.80 10.21
C GLN A 654 -4.08 14.49 10.99
N GLN A 655 -2.93 14.88 10.46
CA GLN A 655 -1.64 14.66 11.09
C GLN A 655 -1.12 15.94 11.73
N PHE A 656 -0.78 15.88 13.00
CA PHE A 656 -0.20 16.96 13.80
C PHE A 656 1.23 16.59 14.22
N LYS A 657 2.21 17.31 13.70
CA LYS A 657 3.61 17.18 14.11
C LYS A 657 3.83 17.97 15.40
N ILE A 658 3.93 17.29 16.55
CA ILE A 658 4.13 17.94 17.85
C ILE A 658 5.59 18.44 17.96
N ASN A 659 6.54 17.58 17.62
CA ASN A 659 7.97 17.89 17.51
C ASN A 659 8.67 16.95 16.51
N ASN A 660 9.99 16.91 16.49
CA ASN A 660 10.75 16.06 15.56
C ASN A 660 10.66 14.55 15.89
N LEU A 661 10.28 14.20 17.13
CA LEU A 661 10.20 12.83 17.62
C LEU A 661 8.76 12.34 17.78
N SER A 662 7.80 13.27 17.95
CA SER A 662 6.44 12.95 18.33
C SER A 662 5.42 13.51 17.31
N SER A 663 4.41 12.72 16.99
CA SER A 663 3.27 13.12 16.17
C SER A 663 1.97 12.53 16.69
N PHE A 664 0.87 13.22 16.42
CA PHE A 664 -0.48 12.76 16.66
C PHE A 664 -1.23 12.68 15.30
N ASN A 665 -1.98 11.62 15.10
CA ASN A 665 -2.77 11.40 13.90
C ASN A 665 -4.22 11.07 14.30
N LEU A 666 -5.16 11.75 13.65
CA LEU A 666 -6.59 11.44 13.73
C LEU A 666 -7.05 11.10 12.32
N ASN A 667 -7.55 9.89 12.09
CA ASN A 667 -8.07 9.49 10.79
C ASN A 667 -9.42 8.80 10.94
N GLY A 668 -10.18 8.81 9.87
CA GLY A 668 -11.47 8.15 9.85
C GLY A 668 -12.12 8.23 8.48
N TRP A 669 -13.20 7.49 8.34
CA TRP A 669 -14.03 7.51 7.16
C TRP A 669 -15.51 7.33 7.50
N LEU A 670 -16.34 7.83 6.60
CA LEU A 670 -17.79 7.70 6.62
C LEU A 670 -18.24 7.11 5.29
N LEU A 671 -19.18 6.19 5.34
CA LEU A 671 -19.88 5.64 4.18
C LEU A 671 -21.39 5.81 4.45
N SER A 672 -22.04 6.63 3.64
CA SER A 672 -23.46 6.92 3.83
C SER A 672 -24.36 5.74 3.47
N ASN A 673 -25.65 5.84 3.77
CA ASN A 673 -26.65 4.90 3.29
C ASN A 673 -26.49 4.67 1.79
N ARG A 674 -26.57 3.39 1.37
CA ARG A 674 -26.33 3.00 -0.02
C ARG A 674 -27.12 1.77 -0.42
N LYS A 675 -27.34 1.67 -1.72
CA LYS A 675 -27.73 0.41 -2.34
C LYS A 675 -26.49 -0.17 -3.03
N ASP A 676 -26.04 -1.31 -2.54
CA ASP A 676 -24.84 -2.01 -3.03
C ASP A 676 -25.29 -3.39 -3.56
N GLY A 677 -25.39 -3.49 -4.88
CA GLY A 677 -26.04 -4.62 -5.50
C GLY A 677 -27.53 -4.70 -5.17
N ILE A 678 -27.94 -5.79 -4.52
CA ILE A 678 -29.31 -5.99 -4.03
C ILE A 678 -29.51 -5.46 -2.61
N PHE A 679 -28.43 -5.15 -1.88
CA PHE A 679 -28.45 -4.80 -0.45
C PHE A 679 -28.69 -3.30 -0.27
N ASN A 680 -29.65 -2.95 0.60
CA ASN A 680 -29.76 -1.61 1.16
C ASN A 680 -28.94 -1.59 2.46
N ARG A 681 -27.83 -0.85 2.47
CA ARG A 681 -26.91 -0.75 3.59
C ARG A 681 -27.01 0.60 4.26
N GLN A 682 -27.08 0.60 5.59
CA GLN A 682 -27.09 1.82 6.36
C GLN A 682 -25.70 2.46 6.42
N GLU A 683 -25.68 3.70 6.91
CA GLU A 683 -24.43 4.43 7.12
C GLU A 683 -23.53 3.74 8.15
N VAL A 684 -22.24 3.84 7.93
CA VAL A 684 -21.21 3.35 8.84
C VAL A 684 -20.03 4.31 8.81
N PHE A 685 -19.41 4.55 9.97
CA PHE A 685 -18.22 5.38 10.06
C PHE A 685 -17.26 4.85 11.14
N THR A 686 -16.02 5.29 11.07
CA THR A 686 -15.02 5.03 12.10
C THR A 686 -14.09 6.21 12.29
N ILE A 687 -13.62 6.43 13.51
CA ILE A 687 -12.60 7.40 13.86
C ILE A 687 -11.52 6.70 14.68
N ASN A 688 -10.26 6.90 14.28
CA ASN A 688 -9.09 6.32 14.90
C ASN A 688 -8.12 7.42 15.33
N ALA A 689 -7.45 7.24 16.47
CA ALA A 689 -6.40 8.11 16.97
C ALA A 689 -5.10 7.33 17.15
N VAL A 690 -3.98 7.93 16.73
CA VAL A 690 -2.65 7.32 16.85
C VAL A 690 -1.66 8.36 17.35
N PHE A 691 -1.00 8.08 18.43
CA PHE A 691 0.12 8.86 18.95
C PHE A 691 1.41 8.06 18.79
N THR A 692 2.43 8.68 18.21
CA THR A 692 3.75 8.07 18.06
C THR A 692 4.82 8.95 18.64
N THR A 693 5.81 8.33 19.28
CA THR A 693 7.00 9.02 19.76
C THR A 693 8.23 8.13 19.63
N LYS A 694 9.40 8.74 19.54
CA LYS A 694 10.68 8.04 19.55
C LYS A 694 11.42 8.31 20.86
N LEU A 695 11.73 7.25 21.60
CA LEU A 695 12.50 7.30 22.83
C LEU A 695 13.92 6.79 22.59
N PHE A 696 14.90 7.38 23.28
CA PHE A 696 16.32 6.95 23.24
C PHE A 696 16.87 6.75 21.81
N SER A 697 16.40 7.54 20.84
CA SER A 697 16.75 7.50 19.40
C SER A 697 16.48 6.19 18.65
N LYS A 698 16.27 5.06 19.33
CA LYS A 698 16.14 3.70 18.76
C LYS A 698 14.81 2.98 19.06
N LEU A 699 14.06 3.45 20.05
CA LEU A 699 12.77 2.86 20.44
C LEU A 699 11.61 3.71 19.94
N ASP A 700 10.86 3.20 18.99
CA ASP A 700 9.58 3.77 18.58
C ASP A 700 8.47 3.23 19.48
N VAL A 701 7.65 4.14 20.02
CA VAL A 701 6.48 3.82 20.82
C VAL A 701 5.25 4.36 20.10
N THR A 702 4.27 3.51 19.89
CA THR A 702 2.97 3.88 19.28
C THR A 702 1.85 3.47 20.22
N VAL A 703 0.94 4.41 20.48
CA VAL A 703 -0.32 4.17 21.17
C VAL A 703 -1.44 4.47 20.19
N SER A 704 -2.34 3.53 19.98
CA SER A 704 -3.45 3.67 19.06
C SER A 704 -4.78 3.29 19.71
N ALA A 705 -5.84 3.99 19.27
CA ALA A 705 -7.23 3.67 19.56
C ALA A 705 -7.97 3.64 18.22
N ASN A 706 -8.47 2.49 17.82
CA ASN A 706 -9.24 2.28 16.60
C ASN A 706 -10.72 2.20 16.92
N ASP A 707 -11.56 2.74 16.03
CA ASP A 707 -13.01 2.81 16.18
C ASP A 707 -13.44 3.31 17.57
N ILE A 708 -12.92 4.49 17.95
CA ILE A 708 -13.02 5.07 19.31
C ILE A 708 -14.48 5.08 19.82
N PHE A 709 -15.45 5.25 18.89
CA PHE A 709 -16.87 5.36 19.23
C PHE A 709 -17.62 4.05 19.10
N ASN A 710 -16.95 2.94 18.73
CA ASN A 710 -17.55 1.62 18.50
C ASN A 710 -18.73 1.69 17.52
N THR A 711 -18.48 2.25 16.34
CA THR A 711 -19.51 2.58 15.32
C THR A 711 -19.49 1.65 14.12
N MET A 712 -18.63 0.64 14.11
CA MET A 712 -18.48 -0.33 13.03
C MET A 712 -19.52 -1.44 13.11
N GLU A 713 -20.78 -1.05 12.97
CA GLU A 713 -21.93 -1.94 12.85
C GLU A 713 -22.47 -1.87 11.42
N PHE A 714 -22.66 -3.03 10.77
CA PHE A 714 -23.18 -3.11 9.41
C PHE A 714 -24.63 -3.57 9.45
N ARG A 715 -25.54 -2.66 9.10
CA ARG A 715 -26.98 -2.94 8.97
C ARG A 715 -27.32 -3.01 7.49
N GLU A 716 -27.92 -4.12 7.08
CA GLU A 716 -28.36 -4.30 5.72
C GLU A 716 -29.71 -4.99 5.63
N ASN A 717 -30.45 -4.68 4.59
CA ASN A 717 -31.66 -5.38 4.23
C ASN A 717 -31.77 -5.51 2.72
N TYR A 718 -32.47 -6.53 2.29
CA TYR A 718 -32.80 -6.70 0.88
C TYR A 718 -34.09 -7.49 0.70
N VAL A 719 -34.71 -7.27 -0.45
CA VAL A 719 -35.90 -7.95 -0.89
C VAL A 719 -35.61 -8.54 -2.29
N LEU A 720 -35.73 -9.83 -2.40
CA LEU A 720 -35.54 -10.54 -3.66
C LEU A 720 -36.68 -11.53 -3.87
N GLN A 721 -37.57 -11.26 -4.84
CA GLN A 721 -38.78 -12.04 -5.08
C GLN A 721 -39.64 -12.23 -3.81
N ASN A 722 -39.66 -13.45 -3.27
CA ASN A 722 -40.47 -13.81 -2.09
C ASN A 722 -39.65 -13.84 -0.79
N LEU A 723 -38.40 -13.36 -0.81
CA LEU A 723 -37.49 -13.34 0.31
C LEU A 723 -37.25 -11.93 0.83
N ASN A 724 -37.52 -11.71 2.10
CA ASN A 724 -37.13 -10.50 2.85
C ASN A 724 -36.02 -10.86 3.83
N VAL A 725 -34.93 -10.14 3.83
CA VAL A 725 -33.82 -10.33 4.78
C VAL A 725 -33.42 -9.02 5.41
N SER A 726 -33.19 -9.05 6.72
CA SER A 726 -32.59 -7.95 7.47
C SER A 726 -31.49 -8.51 8.35
N SER A 727 -30.31 -7.90 8.33
CA SER A 727 -29.17 -8.35 9.13
C SER A 727 -28.40 -7.19 9.76
N LEU A 728 -27.78 -7.50 10.90
CA LEU A 728 -26.96 -6.61 11.69
C LEU A 728 -25.68 -7.36 12.09
N PHE A 729 -24.55 -6.91 11.56
CA PHE A 729 -23.23 -7.48 11.85
C PHE A 729 -22.46 -6.55 12.79
N PHE A 730 -21.98 -7.09 13.90
CA PHE A 730 -21.05 -6.44 14.81
C PHE A 730 -19.64 -6.95 14.52
N THR A 731 -18.71 -6.01 14.39
CA THR A 731 -17.32 -6.34 14.11
C THR A 731 -16.42 -5.94 15.28
N ASP A 732 -15.46 -6.79 15.65
CA ASP A 732 -14.52 -6.56 16.75
C ASP A 732 -13.35 -5.67 16.33
N VAL A 733 -13.66 -4.42 15.96
CA VAL A 733 -12.66 -3.44 15.48
C VAL A 733 -12.35 -2.32 16.47
N ASN A 734 -13.16 -2.18 17.54
CA ASN A 734 -12.83 -1.27 18.64
C ASN A 734 -11.60 -1.82 19.37
N GLU A 735 -10.45 -1.13 19.22
CA GLU A 735 -9.15 -1.61 19.68
C GLU A 735 -8.36 -0.51 20.36
N PHE A 736 -7.79 -0.82 21.52
CA PHE A 736 -6.71 -0.04 22.12
C PHE A 736 -5.41 -0.83 22.05
N ALA A 737 -4.33 -0.23 21.54
CA ALA A 737 -3.07 -0.92 21.36
C ALA A 737 -1.85 -0.10 21.75
N ILE A 738 -0.83 -0.79 22.27
CA ILE A 738 0.51 -0.26 22.50
C ILE A 738 1.49 -1.09 21.71
N SER A 739 2.34 -0.40 20.94
CA SER A 739 3.39 -1.03 20.15
C SER A 739 4.75 -0.47 20.49
N LEU A 740 5.72 -1.35 20.56
CA LEU A 740 7.13 -1.06 20.78
C LEU A 740 7.95 -1.61 19.63
N ARG A 741 8.78 -0.77 19.01
CA ARG A 741 9.72 -1.18 17.97
C ARG A 741 11.12 -0.74 18.30
N TYR A 742 12.04 -1.66 18.41
CA TYR A 742 13.44 -1.39 18.68
C TYR A 742 14.34 -1.80 17.52
N VAL A 743 15.31 -0.93 17.18
CA VAL A 743 16.23 -1.15 16.07
C VAL A 743 17.65 -1.30 16.60
N PHE A 744 18.24 -2.48 16.34
CA PHE A 744 19.64 -2.80 16.61
C PHE A 744 20.48 -2.64 15.35
N GLY A 745 21.73 -2.21 15.50
CA GLY A 745 22.67 -2.02 14.41
C GLY A 745 22.43 -0.73 13.63
N ASP A 746 23.46 -0.33 12.90
CA ASP A 746 23.44 0.86 12.05
C ASP A 746 23.83 0.44 10.62
N ILE A 747 23.03 0.88 9.66
CA ILE A 747 23.40 0.83 8.26
C ILE A 747 24.15 2.12 7.97
N LYS A 748 25.50 2.06 7.82
CA LYS A 748 26.34 3.22 7.58
C LYS A 748 26.06 3.83 6.20
N ASP A 749 25.98 5.17 6.15
CA ASP A 749 25.92 5.89 4.87
C ASP A 749 27.21 5.66 4.09
N SER A 750 27.13 5.02 2.94
CA SER A 750 28.21 5.04 1.98
C SER A 750 28.12 6.33 1.16
N ASN A 751 29.23 7.05 0.99
CA ASN A 751 29.33 8.24 0.14
C ASN A 751 29.17 7.95 -1.36
N TYR A 752 28.48 6.88 -1.74
CA TYR A 752 28.23 6.53 -3.11
C TYR A 752 27.07 7.35 -3.64
N LYS A 753 27.35 8.29 -4.53
CA LYS A 753 26.36 8.99 -5.35
C LYS A 753 25.73 7.98 -6.32
N ASN A 754 24.78 7.21 -5.88
CA ASN A 754 23.92 6.44 -6.78
C ASN A 754 23.02 7.45 -7.52
N LYS A 755 23.21 7.55 -8.83
CA LYS A 755 22.13 7.95 -9.72
C LYS A 755 21.07 6.87 -9.57
N SER A 756 20.01 7.20 -8.85
CA SER A 756 18.95 6.23 -8.56
C SER A 756 18.31 5.81 -9.89
N VAL A 757 18.32 4.50 -10.14
CA VAL A 757 17.49 3.87 -11.17
C VAL A 757 16.01 4.18 -10.91
N ASP A 758 15.66 4.56 -9.68
CA ASP A 758 14.34 5.04 -9.25
C ASP A 758 13.91 6.35 -9.93
N ASP A 759 14.83 7.26 -10.29
CA ASP A 759 14.49 8.47 -11.03
C ASP A 759 14.15 8.15 -12.50
N GLU A 760 14.71 7.09 -13.06
CA GLU A 760 14.34 6.62 -14.40
C GLU A 760 13.04 5.79 -14.37
N LEU A 761 12.78 5.01 -13.31
CA LEU A 761 11.51 4.33 -13.12
C LEU A 761 10.36 5.30 -12.83
N ASN A 762 10.60 6.39 -12.11
CA ASN A 762 9.64 7.47 -11.89
C ASN A 762 9.42 8.35 -13.13
N ARG A 763 10.31 8.31 -14.12
CA ARG A 763 10.12 8.95 -15.44
C ARG A 763 9.33 8.08 -16.42
N MET A 764 9.09 6.80 -16.07
CA MET A 764 8.35 5.83 -16.90
C MET A 764 6.87 5.69 -16.49
N ASN A 765 6.39 6.43 -15.50
CA ASN A 765 4.99 6.44 -15.07
C ASN A 765 4.25 7.66 -15.59
#